data_2c5bc11113475d92f592f2ce3a590f8d
#
_entry.id   2c5bc11113475d92f592f2ce3a590f8d
#
_cell.length_a   1.000
_cell.length_b   1.000
_cell.length_c   1.000
_cell.angle_alpha   90.00
_cell.angle_beta   90.00
_cell.angle_gamma   90.00
#
_symmetry.space_group_name_H-M   'P 1'
#
loop_
_entity.id
_entity.type
_entity.pdbx_description
1 polymer ?
#
loop_
_entity_poly.entity_id
_entity_poly.type
_entity_poly.pdbx_seq_one_letter_code
_entity_poly.pdbx_strand_id
1 'polypeptide(L)'
;MSVTDSGSLRDDFANEPPARFWRSLDDLSRTPSFRVKLGREFPDIAARFGRAVGTDRRTALKLLGASLLMAGVAACKSPAGIAPYVDQPENLIPGRPRFFATAMPLDGYAMGVIAESHEGRPTKIEGNPLHPGSLGGTDPIMQASVWSLYDPARSRNVRRGTEISTWDEFLQNLAAVRAAYLPKGGAGLGILIGAETSPTLKRQLAALKAALPGLKVYRHAPLNPPAAAPVPVYDLGKARTILALDGDFLGQGPGKLAYARAFAEGRRVRRANRQMSRLYVIETVPTLTGANADWVRRVKPSAIDGVVQKLLEAMSGSDVSDPDLAPLLADLKAGNAIVVTGPQASPYVQAAAAQLNQKLGAPVRMIAPLEIAGDGDLKALVGDIGAGRIETLLVSGVDPVHAAPAGLDVVSALTRLKALLHHGLHLDATAKLAHWHAPATHYLEAWSDGLAYDGSAGLIQPLIAPLYDSHTLHELVAALGGDYTAGAHDLVRATWTLLDDAGWTAALKAGRIENTAAARVAPPAPALPAPATQSGGIEVKLVPDPYFRDGAYAPNLPLNELARPLTKLVWGNAAEMAPKTAGALGLKDADEVYTYIGGAFGAAVQDPAFIAATKGTGLVVRLIQTEPAAEMVIDFEGQKVVTGDASECMPSSVQLRMSSDNSNKFWQGKLNFTLAMAQRKVKLDGKRSVALKLLPLTGPIFETYIASLKAAGREDLIV
;
A
#
# COMPACT_ATOMS: atom_id res chain seq x y z
N MET A 1 -39.00 3.01 28.04
CA MET A 1 -38.49 4.36 27.82
C MET A 1 -37.71 4.35 26.52
N SER A 2 -38.19 5.11 25.56
CA SER A 2 -37.85 5.06 24.14
C SER A 2 -36.39 5.45 23.85
N VAL A 3 -35.73 4.61 23.06
CA VAL A 3 -34.49 4.93 22.39
C VAL A 3 -34.79 5.83 21.18
N THR A 4 -34.69 7.14 21.38
CA THR A 4 -34.69 8.13 20.31
C THR A 4 -33.75 9.27 20.73
N ASP A 5 -32.49 9.22 20.33
CA ASP A 5 -31.73 10.38 19.91
C ASP A 5 -30.27 10.03 19.56
N SER A 6 -30.05 9.30 18.46
CA SER A 6 -28.71 9.14 17.87
C SER A 6 -28.53 10.00 16.61
N GLY A 7 -29.49 10.85 16.30
CA GLY A 7 -29.50 11.70 15.10
C GLY A 7 -28.74 13.03 15.25
N SER A 8 -28.66 13.58 16.45
CA SER A 8 -28.23 14.98 16.63
C SER A 8 -26.73 15.21 16.55
N LEU A 9 -25.90 14.23 16.94
CA LEU A 9 -24.44 14.42 16.98
C LEU A 9 -23.78 14.44 15.59
N ARG A 10 -24.43 13.88 14.59
CA ARG A 10 -23.93 13.89 13.21
C ARG A 10 -24.35 15.14 12.43
N ASP A 11 -25.51 15.69 12.79
CA ASP A 11 -26.06 16.89 12.13
C ASP A 11 -25.33 18.15 12.64
N ASP A 12 -24.83 18.16 13.89
CA ASP A 12 -24.00 19.24 14.42
C ASP A 12 -22.64 19.36 13.71
N PHE A 13 -22.07 18.22 13.24
CA PHE A 13 -20.84 18.23 12.45
C PHE A 13 -21.07 18.52 10.96
N ALA A 14 -22.27 18.31 10.45
CA ALA A 14 -22.61 18.57 9.04
C ALA A 14 -22.88 20.04 8.74
N ASN A 15 -23.22 20.84 9.77
CA ASN A 15 -23.51 22.27 9.66
C ASN A 15 -22.34 23.20 10.05
N GLU A 16 -21.23 22.65 10.56
CA GLU A 16 -20.02 23.46 10.73
C GLU A 16 -19.27 23.60 9.40
N PRO A 17 -18.82 24.81 9.04
CA PRO A 17 -18.04 24.99 7.81
C PRO A 17 -16.80 24.10 7.83
N PRO A 18 -16.39 23.49 6.69
CA PRO A 18 -15.35 22.48 6.60
C PRO A 18 -13.94 22.92 7.04
N ALA A 19 -13.78 24.10 7.61
CA ALA A 19 -12.53 24.71 8.02
C ALA A 19 -12.24 24.66 9.53
N ARG A 20 -13.06 24.00 10.34
CA ARG A 20 -12.77 23.89 11.79
C ARG A 20 -12.30 22.50 12.18
N PHE A 21 -11.07 22.18 11.81
CA PHE A 21 -10.28 21.23 12.59
C PHE A 21 -9.92 21.88 13.93
N TRP A 22 -10.06 21.12 15.02
CA TRP A 22 -9.65 21.60 16.35
C TRP A 22 -8.15 21.90 16.35
N ARG A 23 -7.80 23.14 16.60
CA ARG A 23 -6.42 23.63 16.51
C ARG A 23 -5.61 23.27 17.76
N SER A 24 -6.29 22.81 18.83
CA SER A 24 -5.67 22.35 20.06
C SER A 24 -6.65 21.48 20.85
N LEU A 25 -6.13 20.72 21.82
CA LEU A 25 -6.96 20.01 22.82
C LEU A 25 -7.87 20.97 23.59
N ASP A 26 -7.45 22.22 23.72
CA ASP A 26 -8.21 23.29 24.38
C ASP A 26 -9.44 23.69 23.54
N ASP A 27 -9.32 23.76 22.23
CA ASP A 27 -10.45 24.03 21.32
C ASP A 27 -11.43 22.85 21.31
N LEU A 28 -10.91 21.61 21.29
CA LEU A 28 -11.71 20.39 21.39
C LEU A 28 -12.49 20.36 22.72
N SER A 29 -11.84 20.67 23.85
CA SER A 29 -12.44 20.64 25.18
C SER A 29 -13.52 21.70 25.39
N ARG A 30 -13.54 22.76 24.59
CA ARG A 30 -14.55 23.84 24.63
C ARG A 30 -15.80 23.54 23.83
N THR A 31 -15.77 22.53 22.94
CA THR A 31 -16.95 22.21 22.15
C THR A 31 -18.04 21.56 23.02
N PRO A 32 -19.32 22.00 22.91
CA PRO A 32 -20.41 21.38 23.66
C PRO A 32 -20.54 19.89 23.39
N SER A 33 -20.34 19.45 22.14
CA SER A 33 -20.37 18.06 21.72
C SER A 33 -19.33 17.20 22.41
N PHE A 34 -18.10 17.70 22.61
CA PHE A 34 -17.06 16.99 23.35
C PHE A 34 -17.44 16.78 24.81
N ARG A 35 -18.03 17.80 25.46
CA ARG A 35 -18.47 17.72 26.86
C ARG A 35 -19.58 16.71 27.06
N VAL A 36 -20.56 16.69 26.15
CA VAL A 36 -21.65 15.71 26.16
C VAL A 36 -21.11 14.29 25.96
N LYS A 37 -20.19 14.08 25.01
CA LYS A 37 -19.57 12.80 24.76
C LYS A 37 -18.70 12.33 25.91
N LEU A 38 -17.89 13.22 26.50
CA LEU A 38 -17.08 12.94 27.69
C LEU A 38 -17.95 12.53 28.89
N GLY A 39 -19.08 13.22 29.12
CA GLY A 39 -20.03 12.89 30.18
C GLY A 39 -20.72 11.55 29.99
N ARG A 40 -20.89 11.12 28.75
CA ARG A 40 -21.57 9.86 28.38
C ARG A 40 -20.63 8.65 28.42
N GLU A 41 -19.40 8.80 27.92
CA GLU A 41 -18.41 7.71 27.81
C GLU A 41 -17.53 7.60 29.09
N PHE A 42 -17.31 8.73 29.79
CA PHE A 42 -16.44 8.78 30.98
C PHE A 42 -17.04 9.67 32.07
N PRO A 43 -18.14 9.25 32.72
CA PRO A 43 -18.87 10.08 33.70
C PRO A 43 -18.01 10.52 34.89
N ASP A 44 -17.11 9.67 35.38
CA ASP A 44 -16.21 10.00 36.49
C ASP A 44 -15.18 11.07 36.10
N ILE A 45 -14.68 11.04 34.89
CA ILE A 45 -13.75 12.05 34.34
C ILE A 45 -14.49 13.36 34.13
N ALA A 46 -15.71 13.31 33.54
CA ALA A 46 -16.53 14.48 33.33
C ALA A 46 -16.93 15.17 34.64
N ALA A 47 -17.23 14.41 35.71
CA ALA A 47 -17.54 14.94 37.00
C ALA A 47 -16.34 15.64 37.66
N ARG A 48 -15.12 15.15 37.39
CA ARG A 48 -13.87 15.80 37.84
C ARG A 48 -13.56 17.06 37.04
N PHE A 49 -13.84 17.04 35.73
CA PHE A 49 -13.73 18.21 34.83
C PHE A 49 -14.71 19.32 35.22
N GLY A 50 -15.93 18.98 35.61
CA GLY A 50 -16.96 19.93 36.10
C GLY A 50 -16.63 20.57 37.45
N ARG A 51 -15.92 19.87 38.32
CA ARG A 51 -15.48 20.40 39.65
C ARG A 51 -14.18 21.20 39.58
N ALA A 52 -13.37 21.03 38.53
CA ALA A 52 -12.10 21.72 38.32
C ALA A 52 -12.25 23.18 37.87
N VAL A 53 -13.46 23.73 37.81
CA VAL A 53 -13.72 25.15 37.51
C VAL A 53 -13.21 26.09 38.63
N GLY A 54 -12.74 25.55 39.74
CA GLY A 54 -12.14 26.33 40.85
C GLY A 54 -10.66 26.05 41.13
N THR A 55 -10.01 25.12 40.48
CA THR A 55 -8.59 24.79 40.67
C THR A 55 -7.83 24.91 39.38
N ASP A 56 -6.68 25.54 39.45
CA ASP A 56 -5.73 25.92 38.43
C ASP A 56 -5.73 25.00 37.17
N ARG A 57 -6.09 25.55 36.01
CA ARG A 57 -6.14 24.93 34.70
C ARG A 57 -4.86 24.17 34.34
N ARG A 58 -3.72 24.57 34.87
CA ARG A 58 -2.42 23.93 34.73
C ARG A 58 -2.36 22.51 35.30
N THR A 59 -3.08 22.24 36.36
CA THR A 59 -3.06 20.93 37.02
C THR A 59 -3.93 19.91 36.32
N ALA A 60 -5.06 20.29 35.74
CA ALA A 60 -5.91 19.41 34.93
C ALA A 60 -5.24 19.06 33.60
N LEU A 61 -4.54 20.01 32.94
CA LEU A 61 -3.75 19.79 31.73
C LEU A 61 -2.49 18.94 32.01
N LYS A 62 -1.89 19.06 33.18
CA LYS A 62 -0.76 18.21 33.59
C LYS A 62 -1.18 16.75 33.80
N LEU A 63 -2.37 16.50 34.33
CA LEU A 63 -2.91 15.14 34.53
C LEU A 63 -3.32 14.47 33.21
N LEU A 64 -3.88 15.22 32.27
CA LEU A 64 -4.17 14.72 30.90
C LEU A 64 -2.87 14.52 30.10
N GLY A 65 -1.91 15.44 30.21
CA GLY A 65 -0.59 15.29 29.61
C GLY A 65 0.20 14.12 30.18
N ALA A 66 0.08 13.83 31.47
CA ALA A 66 0.75 12.69 32.11
C ALA A 66 0.15 11.33 31.68
N SER A 67 -1.16 11.25 31.44
CA SER A 67 -1.78 10.01 30.95
C SER A 67 -1.48 9.73 29.47
N LEU A 68 -1.30 10.77 28.66
CA LEU A 68 -0.83 10.65 27.26
C LEU A 68 0.69 10.36 27.19
N LEU A 69 1.47 10.86 28.15
CA LEU A 69 2.91 10.55 28.29
C LEU A 69 3.17 9.11 28.72
N MET A 70 2.27 8.52 29.51
CA MET A 70 2.35 7.09 29.86
C MET A 70 1.93 6.16 28.72
N ALA A 71 1.28 6.68 27.69
CA ALA A 71 0.91 5.93 26.47
C ALA A 71 2.00 5.93 25.37
N GLY A 72 3.27 6.18 25.72
CA GLY A 72 4.40 5.91 24.82
C GLY A 72 4.80 7.02 23.84
N VAL A 73 4.39 8.28 24.04
CA VAL A 73 4.86 9.42 23.22
C VAL A 73 6.14 10.07 23.81
N ALA A 74 6.97 9.32 24.48
CA ALA A 74 8.22 9.82 25.08
C ALA A 74 9.45 9.71 24.17
N ALA A 75 9.29 9.86 22.84
CA ALA A 75 10.43 9.88 21.92
C ALA A 75 10.53 11.15 21.05
N CYS A 76 9.83 12.22 21.41
CA CYS A 76 10.14 13.50 20.81
C CYS A 76 11.29 14.14 21.58
N LYS A 77 12.51 14.06 21.03
CA LYS A 77 13.59 14.98 21.40
C LYS A 77 13.00 16.39 21.39
N SER A 78 13.27 17.17 22.44
CA SER A 78 12.97 18.60 22.46
C SER A 78 13.37 19.21 21.12
N PRO A 79 12.51 19.97 20.46
CA PRO A 79 12.92 20.67 19.25
C PRO A 79 14.19 21.45 19.57
N ALA A 80 15.17 21.42 18.67
CA ALA A 80 16.34 22.27 18.73
C ALA A 80 15.88 23.65 19.13
N GLY A 81 16.56 24.25 20.13
CA GLY A 81 16.10 25.47 20.79
C GLY A 81 15.52 26.47 19.80
N ILE A 82 14.32 26.95 20.07
CA ILE A 82 13.62 27.91 19.22
C ILE A 82 14.48 29.17 19.20
N ALA A 83 15.23 29.37 18.11
CA ALA A 83 15.83 30.67 17.85
C ALA A 83 14.69 31.60 17.43
N PRO A 84 14.46 32.74 18.10
CA PRO A 84 13.45 33.69 17.66
C PRO A 84 13.83 34.22 16.28
N TYR A 85 12.83 34.47 15.44
CA TYR A 85 13.04 35.11 14.14
C TYR A 85 13.68 36.50 14.37
N VAL A 86 14.73 36.83 13.63
CA VAL A 86 15.26 38.22 13.55
C VAL A 86 14.24 39.11 12.85
N ASP A 87 13.72 38.61 11.72
CA ASP A 87 12.56 39.17 11.03
C ASP A 87 11.49 38.09 10.87
N GLN A 88 10.36 38.29 11.52
CA GLN A 88 9.25 37.33 11.43
C GLN A 88 8.59 37.44 10.04
N PRO A 89 8.49 36.35 9.27
CA PRO A 89 7.79 36.40 7.98
C PRO A 89 6.35 36.88 8.15
N GLU A 90 5.90 37.73 7.22
CA GLU A 90 4.52 38.21 7.20
C GLU A 90 3.52 37.06 7.19
N ASN A 91 2.45 37.21 7.94
CA ASN A 91 1.39 36.19 8.06
C ASN A 91 1.80 34.84 8.67
N LEU A 92 3.00 34.71 9.24
CA LEU A 92 3.39 33.54 10.01
C LEU A 92 3.12 33.79 11.49
N ILE A 93 2.17 33.06 12.08
CA ILE A 93 1.87 33.14 13.49
C ILE A 93 2.30 31.81 14.14
N PRO A 94 3.25 31.80 15.08
CA PRO A 94 3.68 30.59 15.73
C PRO A 94 2.50 29.80 16.34
N GLY A 95 2.47 28.48 16.10
CA GLY A 95 1.39 27.60 16.53
C GLY A 95 0.12 27.64 15.69
N ARG A 96 0.08 28.44 14.61
CA ARG A 96 -1.01 28.41 13.62
C ARG A 96 -0.54 27.75 12.33
N PRO A 97 -1.09 26.59 11.96
CA PRO A 97 -0.73 25.94 10.70
C PRO A 97 -1.23 26.73 9.50
N ARG A 98 -0.50 26.61 8.40
CA ARG A 98 -0.92 27.07 7.07
C ARG A 98 -1.19 25.87 6.18
N PHE A 99 -2.16 26.00 5.29
CA PHE A 99 -2.61 24.93 4.42
C PHE A 99 -2.37 25.34 2.97
N PHE A 100 -1.76 24.44 2.21
CA PHE A 100 -1.45 24.62 0.81
C PHE A 100 -2.01 23.47 -0.01
N ALA A 101 -2.76 23.82 -1.05
CA ALA A 101 -3.19 22.82 -2.01
C ALA A 101 -2.02 22.47 -2.94
N THR A 102 -1.76 21.20 -3.10
CA THR A 102 -0.76 20.67 -4.05
C THR A 102 -1.21 19.29 -4.52
N ALA A 103 -0.40 18.58 -5.28
CA ALA A 103 -0.69 17.19 -5.63
C ALA A 103 0.54 16.31 -5.39
N MET A 104 0.31 15.11 -4.88
CA MET A 104 1.32 14.08 -4.74
C MET A 104 1.31 13.20 -5.99
N PRO A 105 2.45 13.00 -6.68
CA PRO A 105 2.54 11.99 -7.73
C PRO A 105 2.52 10.59 -7.09
N LEU A 106 1.46 9.83 -7.36
CA LEU A 106 1.31 8.45 -6.92
C LEU A 106 1.12 7.56 -8.15
N ASP A 107 2.04 6.64 -8.38
CA ASP A 107 2.06 5.80 -9.58
C ASP A 107 1.97 6.64 -10.88
N GLY A 108 2.55 7.84 -10.90
CA GLY A 108 2.53 8.77 -12.02
C GLY A 108 1.29 9.65 -12.17
N TYR A 109 0.28 9.47 -11.33
CA TYR A 109 -0.94 10.26 -11.33
C TYR A 109 -0.95 11.31 -10.22
N ALA A 110 -1.52 12.47 -10.49
CA ALA A 110 -1.66 13.54 -9.51
C ALA A 110 -2.79 13.25 -8.52
N MET A 111 -2.44 13.02 -7.27
CA MET A 111 -3.38 12.88 -6.15
C MET A 111 -3.44 14.21 -5.41
N GLY A 112 -4.56 14.91 -5.51
CA GLY A 112 -4.69 16.23 -4.90
C GLY A 112 -4.65 16.15 -3.38
N VAL A 113 -3.80 16.96 -2.77
CA VAL A 113 -3.60 17.02 -1.32
C VAL A 113 -3.66 18.46 -0.81
N ILE A 114 -4.01 18.57 0.46
CA ILE A 114 -3.83 19.77 1.27
C ILE A 114 -2.70 19.47 2.24
N ALA A 115 -1.58 20.13 2.07
CA ALA A 115 -0.43 19.98 2.93
C ALA A 115 -0.47 21.04 4.05
N GLU A 116 -0.37 20.57 5.29
CA GLU A 116 -0.29 21.38 6.48
C GLU A 116 1.17 21.72 6.79
N SER A 117 1.45 22.98 7.03
CA SER A 117 2.78 23.49 7.34
C SER A 117 2.77 24.28 8.65
N HIS A 118 3.64 23.91 9.57
CA HIS A 118 3.92 24.65 10.80
C HIS A 118 5.26 25.37 10.67
N GLU A 119 5.23 26.70 10.69
CA GLU A 119 6.44 27.54 10.66
C GLU A 119 7.39 27.18 9.49
N GLY A 120 6.81 26.93 8.30
CA GLY A 120 7.56 26.54 7.13
C GLY A 120 7.92 25.04 7.06
N ARG A 121 7.43 24.22 7.98
CA ARG A 121 7.66 22.76 7.98
C ARG A 121 6.39 22.03 7.57
N PRO A 122 6.36 21.32 6.45
CA PRO A 122 5.30 20.38 6.12
C PRO A 122 5.22 19.26 7.18
N THR A 123 4.04 19.08 7.79
CA THR A 123 3.86 18.15 8.91
C THR A 123 2.76 17.13 8.69
N LYS A 124 1.78 17.42 7.83
CA LYS A 124 0.62 16.56 7.62
C LYS A 124 0.10 16.72 6.19
N ILE A 125 -0.44 15.63 5.66
CA ILE A 125 -1.12 15.59 4.37
C ILE A 125 -2.58 15.18 4.60
N GLU A 126 -3.49 15.97 4.03
CA GLU A 126 -4.91 15.64 3.91
C GLU A 126 -5.32 15.58 2.44
N GLY A 127 -6.43 14.90 2.14
CA GLY A 127 -6.95 14.90 0.76
C GLY A 127 -7.56 16.24 0.40
N ASN A 128 -7.35 16.68 -0.82
CA ASN A 128 -7.99 17.88 -1.34
C ASN A 128 -9.45 17.58 -1.76
N PRO A 129 -10.47 18.16 -1.08
CA PRO A 129 -11.87 17.90 -1.41
C PRO A 129 -12.29 18.40 -2.80
N LEU A 130 -11.55 19.34 -3.36
CA LEU A 130 -11.81 19.90 -4.68
C LEU A 130 -11.16 19.12 -5.81
N HIS A 131 -10.19 18.25 -5.51
CA HIS A 131 -9.45 17.51 -6.52
C HIS A 131 -10.09 16.15 -6.81
N PRO A 132 -10.40 15.80 -8.07
CA PRO A 132 -11.15 14.58 -8.42
C PRO A 132 -10.42 13.28 -8.04
N GLY A 133 -9.09 13.28 -7.99
CA GLY A 133 -8.30 12.11 -7.62
C GLY A 133 -8.39 11.72 -6.15
N SER A 134 -8.71 12.66 -5.24
CA SER A 134 -8.75 12.42 -3.80
C SER A 134 -10.13 12.67 -3.17
N LEU A 135 -10.87 13.68 -3.61
CA LEU A 135 -12.16 14.10 -3.07
C LEU A 135 -12.15 14.21 -1.53
N GLY A 136 -11.04 14.66 -0.95
CA GLY A 136 -10.83 14.76 0.49
C GLY A 136 -10.32 13.47 1.17
N GLY A 137 -10.16 12.37 0.43
CA GLY A 137 -9.58 11.11 0.94
C GLY A 137 -8.07 11.05 0.78
N THR A 138 -7.43 10.20 1.59
CA THR A 138 -6.01 9.82 1.47
C THR A 138 -5.85 8.33 1.66
N ASP A 139 -4.70 7.82 1.25
CA ASP A 139 -4.27 6.46 1.53
C ASP A 139 -3.00 6.46 2.41
N PRO A 140 -2.55 5.30 2.91
CA PRO A 140 -1.35 5.20 3.73
C PRO A 140 -0.09 5.76 3.06
N ILE A 141 0.08 5.57 1.74
CA ILE A 141 1.26 6.06 1.01
C ILE A 141 1.26 7.60 1.00
N MET A 142 0.09 8.22 0.74
CA MET A 142 -0.06 9.67 0.79
C MET A 142 0.26 10.22 2.18
N GLN A 143 -0.26 9.60 3.24
CA GLN A 143 0.02 10.02 4.62
C GLN A 143 1.50 9.87 4.99
N ALA A 144 2.14 8.78 4.58
CA ALA A 144 3.54 8.51 4.84
C ALA A 144 4.50 9.36 3.98
N SER A 145 4.01 10.07 2.96
CA SER A 145 4.85 10.83 2.03
C SER A 145 5.59 11.99 2.70
N VAL A 146 5.04 12.56 3.79
CA VAL A 146 5.74 13.59 4.58
C VAL A 146 7.02 13.05 5.19
N TRP A 147 7.02 11.76 5.60
CA TRP A 147 8.22 11.12 6.13
C TRP A 147 9.34 11.06 5.08
N SER A 148 8.99 10.80 3.82
CA SER A 148 9.97 10.76 2.73
C SER A 148 10.67 12.11 2.50
N LEU A 149 10.03 13.24 2.84
CA LEU A 149 10.66 14.57 2.78
C LEU A 149 11.83 14.67 3.76
N TYR A 150 11.67 14.11 4.97
CA TYR A 150 12.63 14.20 6.07
C TYR A 150 13.50 12.94 6.22
N ASP A 151 13.40 12.01 5.29
CA ASP A 151 14.20 10.78 5.33
C ASP A 151 15.70 11.10 5.39
N PRO A 152 16.41 10.67 6.45
CA PRO A 152 17.84 10.92 6.58
C PRO A 152 18.68 10.24 5.49
N ALA A 153 18.14 9.23 4.81
CA ALA A 153 18.79 8.53 3.70
C ALA A 153 18.65 9.24 2.36
N ARG A 154 17.91 10.37 2.28
CA ARG A 154 17.83 11.17 1.06
C ARG A 154 19.22 11.61 0.59
N SER A 155 19.42 11.58 -0.72
CA SER A 155 20.60 12.15 -1.34
C SER A 155 20.63 13.67 -1.16
N ARG A 156 21.81 14.21 -0.82
CA ARG A 156 21.96 15.63 -0.45
C ARG A 156 22.78 16.43 -1.45
N ASN A 157 23.66 15.76 -2.17
CA ASN A 157 24.63 16.42 -3.04
C ASN A 157 24.68 15.71 -4.39
N VAL A 158 24.98 16.46 -5.43
CA VAL A 158 25.39 15.92 -6.71
C VAL A 158 26.68 15.11 -6.52
N ARG A 159 26.81 14.00 -7.24
CA ARG A 159 27.95 13.11 -7.18
C ARG A 159 28.46 12.76 -8.57
N ARG A 160 29.78 12.63 -8.66
CA ARG A 160 30.49 12.02 -9.78
C ARG A 160 31.12 10.72 -9.29
N GLY A 161 30.51 9.59 -9.63
CA GLY A 161 30.85 8.33 -9.00
C GLY A 161 30.64 8.38 -7.48
N THR A 162 31.71 8.17 -6.70
CA THR A 162 31.70 8.24 -5.22
C THR A 162 31.98 9.63 -4.65
N GLU A 163 32.47 10.56 -5.48
CA GLU A 163 32.89 11.89 -5.04
C GLU A 163 31.72 12.89 -5.07
N ILE A 164 31.71 13.81 -4.10
CA ILE A 164 30.77 14.92 -4.09
C ILE A 164 31.17 15.92 -5.20
N SER A 165 30.20 16.39 -5.95
CA SER A 165 30.33 17.35 -7.02
C SER A 165 29.29 18.46 -6.85
N THR A 166 29.14 19.31 -7.87
CA THR A 166 28.19 20.43 -7.88
C THR A 166 27.19 20.30 -9.01
N TRP A 167 26.08 21.02 -8.90
CA TRP A 167 25.09 21.11 -9.98
C TRP A 167 25.70 21.70 -11.25
N ASP A 168 26.56 22.72 -11.13
CA ASP A 168 27.21 23.34 -12.28
C ASP A 168 28.11 22.37 -13.06
N GLU A 169 28.87 21.51 -12.35
CA GLU A 169 29.67 20.48 -12.99
C GLU A 169 28.77 19.40 -13.67
N PHE A 170 27.64 19.08 -13.07
CA PHE A 170 26.68 18.17 -13.68
C PHE A 170 26.05 18.80 -14.95
N LEU A 171 25.69 20.08 -14.93
CA LEU A 171 25.22 20.81 -16.12
C LEU A 171 26.28 20.87 -17.23
N GLN A 172 27.54 21.08 -16.89
CA GLN A 172 28.65 21.01 -17.85
C GLN A 172 28.74 19.61 -18.48
N ASN A 173 28.55 18.55 -17.69
CA ASN A 173 28.48 17.19 -18.22
C ASN A 173 27.28 16.99 -19.14
N LEU A 174 26.07 17.49 -18.78
CA LEU A 174 24.89 17.43 -19.64
C LEU A 174 25.11 18.20 -20.96
N ALA A 175 25.79 19.36 -20.91
CA ALA A 175 26.15 20.11 -22.09
C ALA A 175 27.12 19.32 -22.99
N ALA A 176 28.11 18.65 -22.42
CA ALA A 176 29.02 17.77 -23.16
C ALA A 176 28.30 16.57 -23.77
N VAL A 177 27.40 15.93 -23.02
CA VAL A 177 26.54 14.85 -23.54
C VAL A 177 25.71 15.35 -24.72
N ARG A 178 25.01 16.48 -24.56
CA ARG A 178 24.21 17.08 -25.64
C ARG A 178 25.09 17.36 -26.88
N ALA A 179 26.23 18.00 -26.71
CA ALA A 179 27.15 18.32 -27.80
C ALA A 179 27.63 17.06 -28.55
N ALA A 180 27.87 15.95 -27.85
CA ALA A 180 28.30 14.69 -28.45
C ALA A 180 27.19 14.00 -29.28
N TYR A 181 25.93 14.15 -28.89
CA TYR A 181 24.80 13.48 -29.55
C TYR A 181 24.03 14.39 -30.52
N LEU A 182 24.14 15.71 -30.43
CA LEU A 182 23.46 16.65 -31.32
C LEU A 182 23.78 16.39 -32.82
N PRO A 183 25.05 16.17 -33.24
CA PRO A 183 25.38 15.87 -34.63
C PRO A 183 24.81 14.54 -35.13
N LYS A 184 24.49 13.64 -34.22
CA LYS A 184 23.86 12.32 -34.50
C LYS A 184 22.33 12.39 -34.40
N GLY A 185 21.74 13.58 -34.26
CA GLY A 185 20.32 13.74 -34.03
C GLY A 185 19.81 13.05 -32.75
N GLY A 186 20.68 12.84 -31.74
CA GLY A 186 20.33 12.16 -30.50
C GLY A 186 20.48 10.63 -30.52
N ALA A 187 20.90 10.02 -31.64
CA ALA A 187 21.11 8.58 -31.70
C ALA A 187 22.17 8.12 -30.71
N GLY A 188 21.87 7.15 -29.86
CA GLY A 188 22.70 6.67 -28.76
C GLY A 188 22.37 7.25 -27.39
N LEU A 189 21.48 8.25 -27.33
CA LEU A 189 21.00 8.82 -26.07
C LEU A 189 19.64 8.25 -25.67
N GLY A 190 19.50 7.80 -24.44
CA GLY A 190 18.28 7.28 -23.85
C GLY A 190 17.88 8.01 -22.56
N ILE A 191 16.58 8.03 -22.30
CA ILE A 191 16.00 8.46 -21.01
C ILE A 191 15.10 7.33 -20.52
N LEU A 192 15.26 6.90 -19.27
CA LEU A 192 14.38 5.95 -18.60
C LEU A 192 13.61 6.67 -17.49
N ILE A 193 12.29 6.62 -17.55
CA ILE A 193 11.38 7.22 -16.57
C ILE A 193 10.40 6.17 -16.03
N GLY A 194 9.73 6.50 -14.93
CA GLY A 194 8.60 5.75 -14.39
C GLY A 194 7.29 6.01 -15.14
N ALA A 195 6.17 5.70 -14.47
CA ALA A 195 4.86 6.17 -14.89
C ALA A 195 4.78 7.69 -14.67
N GLU A 196 4.36 8.42 -15.71
CA GLU A 196 4.25 9.88 -15.67
C GLU A 196 3.06 10.37 -16.48
N THR A 197 2.34 11.32 -15.92
CA THR A 197 1.20 11.97 -16.58
C THR A 197 1.39 13.48 -16.74
N SER A 198 2.54 14.04 -16.35
CA SER A 198 2.82 15.49 -16.40
C SER A 198 2.68 16.05 -17.82
N PRO A 199 1.74 16.98 -18.06
CA PRO A 199 1.63 17.71 -19.33
C PRO A 199 2.90 18.50 -19.65
N THR A 200 3.55 19.07 -18.63
CA THR A 200 4.81 19.81 -18.79
C THR A 200 5.92 18.90 -19.26
N LEU A 201 6.11 17.74 -18.63
CA LEU A 201 7.13 16.78 -19.07
C LEU A 201 6.84 16.25 -20.46
N LYS A 202 5.57 15.95 -20.78
CA LYS A 202 5.15 15.51 -22.11
C LYS A 202 5.52 16.54 -23.18
N ARG A 203 5.24 17.82 -22.93
CA ARG A 203 5.61 18.93 -23.83
C ARG A 203 7.14 19.03 -24.00
N GLN A 204 7.90 18.95 -22.89
CA GLN A 204 9.36 19.04 -22.92
C GLN A 204 9.98 17.86 -23.68
N LEU A 205 9.53 16.61 -23.44
CA LEU A 205 10.03 15.45 -24.16
C LEU A 205 9.68 15.50 -25.66
N ALA A 206 8.52 16.03 -26.02
CA ALA A 206 8.16 16.26 -27.42
C ALA A 206 9.09 17.27 -28.09
N ALA A 207 9.38 18.39 -27.42
CA ALA A 207 10.32 19.39 -27.91
C ALA A 207 11.76 18.84 -28.01
N LEU A 208 12.18 18.07 -27.01
CA LEU A 208 13.49 17.41 -27.02
C LEU A 208 13.63 16.40 -28.17
N LYS A 209 12.60 15.59 -28.41
CA LYS A 209 12.56 14.65 -29.56
C LYS A 209 12.52 15.37 -30.90
N ALA A 210 11.90 16.52 -31.00
CA ALA A 210 11.93 17.35 -32.20
C ALA A 210 13.35 17.86 -32.51
N ALA A 211 14.13 18.22 -31.48
CA ALA A 211 15.52 18.65 -31.60
C ALA A 211 16.49 17.47 -31.77
N LEU A 212 16.18 16.32 -31.20
CA LEU A 212 17.00 15.10 -31.18
C LEU A 212 16.14 13.89 -31.59
N PRO A 213 15.81 13.71 -32.89
CA PRO A 213 14.86 12.69 -33.35
C PRO A 213 15.29 11.24 -33.07
N GLY A 214 16.59 10.99 -32.89
CA GLY A 214 17.14 9.68 -32.55
C GLY A 214 17.18 9.38 -31.05
N LEU A 215 16.79 10.34 -30.20
CA LEU A 215 16.62 10.13 -28.76
C LEU A 215 15.51 9.12 -28.49
N LYS A 216 15.76 8.18 -27.59
CA LYS A 216 14.74 7.23 -27.13
C LYS A 216 14.35 7.46 -25.69
N VAL A 217 13.04 7.41 -25.43
CA VAL A 217 12.46 7.45 -24.08
C VAL A 217 11.93 6.07 -23.75
N TYR A 218 12.45 5.47 -22.68
CA TYR A 218 11.99 4.18 -22.17
C TYR A 218 11.18 4.40 -20.89
N ARG A 219 10.28 3.47 -20.65
CA ARG A 219 9.42 3.51 -19.47
C ARG A 219 9.57 2.21 -18.65
N HIS A 220 9.78 2.37 -17.34
CA HIS A 220 9.72 1.27 -16.39
C HIS A 220 8.64 1.53 -15.35
N ALA A 221 7.49 0.93 -15.54
CA ALA A 221 6.34 1.03 -14.66
C ALA A 221 5.59 -0.31 -14.64
N PRO A 222 6.12 -1.31 -13.92
CA PRO A 222 5.61 -2.69 -13.99
C PRO A 222 4.16 -2.83 -13.49
N LEU A 223 3.72 -1.95 -12.60
CA LEU A 223 2.34 -1.97 -12.07
C LEU A 223 1.35 -1.20 -12.95
N ASN A 224 1.84 -0.29 -13.78
CA ASN A 224 1.04 0.51 -14.70
C ASN A 224 1.56 0.29 -16.13
N PRO A 225 1.33 -0.88 -16.73
CA PRO A 225 1.72 -1.08 -18.11
C PRO A 225 1.02 -0.04 -19.00
N PRO A 226 1.69 0.47 -20.06
CA PRO A 226 1.10 1.47 -20.93
C PRO A 226 -0.19 0.92 -21.54
N ALA A 227 -1.28 1.66 -21.38
CA ALA A 227 -2.54 1.29 -22.00
C ALA A 227 -2.43 1.49 -23.51
N ALA A 228 -2.61 0.41 -24.27
CA ALA A 228 -2.66 0.44 -25.73
C ALA A 228 -4.05 0.87 -26.25
N ALA A 229 -5.05 0.93 -25.38
CA ALA A 229 -6.45 1.19 -25.71
C ALA A 229 -7.02 2.26 -24.77
N PRO A 230 -8.19 2.86 -25.12
CA PRO A 230 -8.89 3.76 -24.23
C PRO A 230 -9.15 3.14 -22.83
N VAL A 231 -9.01 3.98 -21.81
CA VAL A 231 -9.10 3.58 -20.41
C VAL A 231 -10.50 3.90 -19.87
N PRO A 232 -11.14 2.99 -19.11
CA PRO A 232 -12.46 3.24 -18.54
C PRO A 232 -12.36 4.13 -17.29
N VAL A 233 -13.22 5.13 -17.21
CA VAL A 233 -13.52 5.91 -16.01
C VAL A 233 -14.93 5.57 -15.58
N TYR A 234 -15.08 4.99 -14.39
CA TYR A 234 -16.31 4.45 -13.87
C TYR A 234 -17.07 5.49 -13.03
N ASP A 235 -18.39 5.65 -13.29
CA ASP A 235 -19.27 6.46 -12.44
C ASP A 235 -20.07 5.51 -11.50
N LEU A 236 -19.39 5.07 -10.44
CA LEU A 236 -19.98 4.13 -9.47
C LEU A 236 -21.14 4.73 -8.70
N GLY A 237 -21.23 6.06 -8.62
CA GLY A 237 -22.34 6.75 -7.96
C GLY A 237 -23.70 6.54 -8.65
N LYS A 238 -23.69 6.20 -9.93
CA LYS A 238 -24.88 5.91 -10.71
C LYS A 238 -25.25 4.42 -10.76
N ALA A 239 -24.40 3.54 -10.22
CA ALA A 239 -24.62 2.11 -10.27
C ALA A 239 -25.34 1.60 -9.03
N ARG A 240 -26.35 0.75 -9.23
CA ARG A 240 -26.99 -0.04 -8.17
C ARG A 240 -26.35 -1.40 -8.01
N THR A 241 -25.93 -2.00 -9.11
CA THR A 241 -25.22 -3.27 -9.14
C THR A 241 -23.82 -3.03 -9.68
N ILE A 242 -22.83 -3.39 -8.90
CA ILE A 242 -21.41 -3.31 -9.26
C ILE A 242 -20.88 -4.74 -9.34
N LEU A 243 -20.35 -5.11 -10.49
CA LEU A 243 -19.63 -6.37 -10.69
C LEU A 243 -18.13 -6.07 -10.87
N ALA A 244 -17.29 -6.53 -9.95
CA ALA A 244 -15.84 -6.47 -10.11
C ALA A 244 -15.31 -7.82 -10.61
N LEU A 245 -14.62 -7.79 -11.75
CA LEU A 245 -13.98 -8.94 -12.36
C LEU A 245 -12.46 -8.81 -12.21
N ASP A 246 -11.90 -9.52 -11.25
CA ASP A 246 -10.47 -9.47 -10.88
C ASP A 246 -9.97 -8.02 -10.72
N GLY A 247 -10.82 -7.16 -10.17
CA GLY A 247 -10.62 -5.72 -10.07
C GLY A 247 -10.72 -5.20 -8.64
N ASP A 248 -9.59 -4.79 -8.06
CA ASP A 248 -9.55 -4.21 -6.72
C ASP A 248 -9.67 -2.68 -6.76
N PHE A 249 -10.83 -2.16 -7.17
CA PHE A 249 -11.07 -0.73 -7.34
C PHE A 249 -11.09 0.05 -6.00
N LEU A 250 -11.22 -0.63 -4.86
CA LEU A 250 -11.12 -0.03 -3.53
C LEU A 250 -9.67 0.06 -3.03
N GLY A 251 -8.80 -0.87 -3.47
CA GLY A 251 -7.41 -0.96 -3.01
C GLY A 251 -6.37 -0.50 -4.01
N GLN A 252 -6.67 -0.55 -5.31
CA GLN A 252 -5.69 -0.34 -6.36
C GLN A 252 -6.15 0.66 -7.43
N GLY A 253 -5.19 1.19 -8.18
CA GLY A 253 -5.40 2.09 -9.30
C GLY A 253 -5.56 3.57 -8.90
N PRO A 254 -5.41 4.47 -9.89
CA PRO A 254 -5.36 5.91 -9.65
C PRO A 254 -6.71 6.53 -9.26
N GLY A 255 -7.82 5.83 -9.52
CA GLY A 255 -9.18 6.25 -9.16
C GLY A 255 -9.67 5.72 -7.81
N LYS A 256 -8.89 4.92 -7.09
CA LYS A 256 -9.35 4.17 -5.90
C LYS A 256 -10.03 5.02 -4.84
N LEU A 257 -9.53 6.20 -4.53
CA LEU A 257 -10.13 7.08 -3.51
C LEU A 257 -11.48 7.64 -3.96
N ALA A 258 -11.58 8.07 -5.23
CA ALA A 258 -12.83 8.55 -5.81
C ALA A 258 -13.87 7.42 -5.90
N TYR A 259 -13.45 6.23 -6.31
CA TYR A 259 -14.31 5.04 -6.38
C TYR A 259 -14.74 4.57 -5.00
N ALA A 260 -13.85 4.55 -4.02
CA ALA A 260 -14.17 4.21 -2.64
C ALA A 260 -15.22 5.17 -2.05
N ARG A 261 -15.07 6.48 -2.30
CA ARG A 261 -16.05 7.48 -1.88
C ARG A 261 -17.40 7.28 -2.56
N ALA A 262 -17.42 7.08 -3.87
CA ALA A 262 -18.66 6.84 -4.63
C ALA A 262 -19.36 5.55 -4.18
N PHE A 263 -18.59 4.48 -3.96
CA PHE A 263 -19.08 3.21 -3.42
C PHE A 263 -19.67 3.38 -2.02
N ALA A 264 -18.94 4.01 -1.10
CA ALA A 264 -19.42 4.25 0.26
C ALA A 264 -20.70 5.09 0.28
N GLU A 265 -20.82 6.12 -0.56
CA GLU A 265 -22.01 6.93 -0.67
C GLU A 265 -23.21 6.13 -1.25
N GLY A 266 -22.97 5.24 -2.23
CA GLY A 266 -23.98 4.33 -2.77
C GLY A 266 -24.50 3.30 -1.76
N ARG A 267 -23.71 3.01 -0.71
CA ARG A 267 -24.09 2.09 0.39
C ARG A 267 -24.66 2.80 1.61
N ARG A 268 -24.75 4.12 1.57
CA ARG A 268 -25.26 4.93 2.68
C ARG A 268 -26.78 4.96 2.69
N VAL A 269 -27.38 4.19 3.59
CA VAL A 269 -28.83 4.16 3.77
C VAL A 269 -29.29 5.40 4.54
N ARG A 270 -30.22 6.16 3.95
CA ARG A 270 -30.83 7.37 4.53
C ARG A 270 -32.35 7.29 4.42
N ARG A 271 -33.09 8.17 5.14
CA ARG A 271 -34.56 8.24 5.02
C ARG A 271 -35.03 8.42 3.57
N ALA A 272 -34.32 9.23 2.79
CA ALA A 272 -34.62 9.48 1.38
C ALA A 272 -34.16 8.38 0.42
N ASN A 273 -33.19 7.56 0.83
CA ASN A 273 -32.65 6.45 0.03
C ASN A 273 -32.49 5.20 0.89
N ARG A 274 -33.46 4.31 0.83
CA ARG A 274 -33.48 3.06 1.59
C ARG A 274 -32.80 1.89 0.86
N GLN A 275 -32.33 2.12 -0.36
CA GLN A 275 -31.68 1.09 -1.17
C GLN A 275 -30.19 1.33 -1.21
N MET A 276 -29.46 0.27 -0.96
CA MET A 276 -28.01 0.21 -0.97
C MET A 276 -27.54 -0.41 -2.29
N SER A 277 -26.42 0.08 -2.84
CA SER A 277 -25.78 -0.60 -3.97
C SER A 277 -25.29 -1.99 -3.58
N ARG A 278 -25.32 -2.94 -4.52
CA ARG A 278 -24.89 -4.31 -4.32
C ARG A 278 -23.58 -4.56 -5.06
N LEU A 279 -22.61 -5.17 -4.37
CA LEU A 279 -21.28 -5.48 -4.89
C LEU A 279 -21.13 -6.99 -5.05
N TYR A 280 -20.92 -7.41 -6.28
CA TYR A 280 -20.53 -8.77 -6.66
C TYR A 280 -19.07 -8.76 -7.08
N VAL A 281 -18.30 -9.75 -6.63
CA VAL A 281 -16.87 -9.86 -6.96
C VAL A 281 -16.55 -11.28 -7.43
N ILE A 282 -15.91 -11.38 -8.58
CA ILE A 282 -15.25 -12.60 -9.05
C ILE A 282 -13.77 -12.30 -9.08
N GLU A 283 -13.00 -12.95 -8.21
CA GLU A 283 -11.59 -12.67 -7.99
C GLU A 283 -10.74 -13.95 -7.94
N THR A 284 -9.47 -13.81 -8.24
CA THR A 284 -8.50 -14.90 -8.21
C THR A 284 -7.71 -14.96 -6.91
N VAL A 285 -7.59 -13.84 -6.21
CA VAL A 285 -6.98 -13.69 -4.88
C VAL A 285 -7.83 -12.76 -4.03
N PRO A 286 -7.80 -12.88 -2.69
CA PRO A 286 -8.50 -11.96 -1.80
C PRO A 286 -8.06 -10.51 -2.02
N THR A 287 -9.04 -9.59 -2.15
CA THR A 287 -8.80 -8.15 -2.34
C THR A 287 -9.60 -7.32 -1.34
N LEU A 288 -9.27 -6.03 -1.19
CA LEU A 288 -10.08 -5.10 -0.39
C LEU A 288 -11.50 -4.97 -0.96
N THR A 289 -11.64 -5.02 -2.27
CA THR A 289 -12.95 -5.02 -2.94
C THR A 289 -13.72 -6.29 -2.61
N GLY A 290 -13.08 -7.47 -2.68
CA GLY A 290 -13.70 -8.74 -2.31
C GLY A 290 -14.08 -8.84 -0.83
N ALA A 291 -13.28 -8.23 0.07
CA ALA A 291 -13.59 -8.17 1.50
C ALA A 291 -14.81 -7.29 1.82
N ASN A 292 -15.20 -6.36 0.93
CA ASN A 292 -16.37 -5.49 1.05
C ASN A 292 -17.58 -5.95 0.21
N ALA A 293 -17.46 -7.10 -0.47
CA ALA A 293 -18.49 -7.61 -1.35
C ALA A 293 -19.71 -8.18 -0.59
N ASP A 294 -20.91 -8.04 -1.18
CA ASP A 294 -22.11 -8.73 -0.71
C ASP A 294 -22.10 -10.20 -1.16
N TRP A 295 -21.42 -10.46 -2.28
CA TRP A 295 -21.19 -11.81 -2.79
C TRP A 295 -19.83 -11.88 -3.45
N VAL A 296 -19.06 -12.92 -3.15
CA VAL A 296 -17.73 -13.14 -3.70
C VAL A 296 -17.57 -14.57 -4.19
N ARG A 297 -17.03 -14.73 -5.40
CA ARG A 297 -16.62 -16.02 -5.95
C ARG A 297 -15.13 -16.01 -6.24
N ARG A 298 -14.37 -16.86 -5.56
CA ARG A 298 -12.94 -17.04 -5.81
C ARG A 298 -12.73 -18.18 -6.76
N VAL A 299 -11.92 -17.97 -7.78
CA VAL A 299 -11.64 -18.93 -8.83
C VAL A 299 -10.14 -18.96 -9.14
N LYS A 300 -9.66 -20.05 -9.71
CA LYS A 300 -8.28 -20.10 -10.19
C LYS A 300 -8.06 -19.05 -11.30
N PRO A 301 -6.83 -18.49 -11.45
CA PRO A 301 -6.51 -17.55 -12.52
C PRO A 301 -6.91 -18.05 -13.91
N SER A 302 -6.67 -19.33 -14.24
CA SER A 302 -7.04 -19.93 -15.51
C SER A 302 -8.55 -20.17 -15.68
N ALA A 303 -9.33 -20.13 -14.61
CA ALA A 303 -10.76 -20.41 -14.65
C ALA A 303 -11.62 -19.15 -14.80
N ILE A 304 -11.07 -17.95 -14.54
CA ILE A 304 -11.85 -16.71 -14.53
C ILE A 304 -12.46 -16.41 -15.89
N ASP A 305 -11.71 -16.62 -16.96
CA ASP A 305 -12.17 -16.36 -18.33
C ASP A 305 -13.42 -17.19 -18.67
N GLY A 306 -13.44 -18.47 -18.27
CA GLY A 306 -14.59 -19.34 -18.46
C GLY A 306 -15.84 -18.93 -17.68
N VAL A 307 -15.66 -18.36 -16.47
CA VAL A 307 -16.78 -17.81 -15.69
C VAL A 307 -17.33 -16.55 -16.36
N VAL A 308 -16.44 -15.67 -16.82
CA VAL A 308 -16.83 -14.44 -17.52
C VAL A 308 -17.48 -14.75 -18.88
N GLN A 309 -17.03 -15.80 -19.58
CA GLN A 309 -17.67 -16.29 -20.80
C GLN A 309 -19.13 -16.68 -20.54
N LYS A 310 -19.40 -17.46 -19.50
CA LYS A 310 -20.77 -17.82 -19.11
C LYS A 310 -21.64 -16.60 -18.83
N LEU A 311 -21.10 -15.56 -18.17
CA LEU A 311 -21.81 -14.31 -17.94
C LEU A 311 -22.18 -13.61 -19.25
N LEU A 312 -21.26 -13.54 -20.20
CA LEU A 312 -21.53 -12.94 -21.53
C LEU A 312 -22.58 -13.71 -22.30
N GLU A 313 -22.54 -15.03 -22.30
CA GLU A 313 -23.51 -15.92 -22.94
C GLU A 313 -24.90 -15.73 -22.34
N ALA A 314 -25.00 -15.73 -20.99
CA ALA A 314 -26.27 -15.51 -20.26
C ALA A 314 -26.85 -14.11 -20.52
N MET A 315 -26.00 -13.08 -20.61
CA MET A 315 -26.42 -11.72 -20.97
C MET A 315 -26.76 -11.57 -22.46
N SER A 316 -26.41 -12.56 -23.27
CA SER A 316 -26.77 -12.63 -24.71
C SER A 316 -28.02 -13.49 -24.97
N GLY A 317 -28.64 -14.04 -23.89
CA GLY A 317 -29.88 -14.83 -23.98
C GLY A 317 -29.67 -16.33 -23.97
N SER A 318 -28.44 -16.83 -23.84
CA SER A 318 -28.19 -18.27 -23.69
C SER A 318 -28.61 -18.74 -22.30
N ASP A 319 -29.15 -19.94 -22.22
CA ASP A 319 -29.43 -20.58 -20.93
C ASP A 319 -28.13 -21.12 -20.34
N VAL A 320 -27.71 -20.52 -19.21
CA VAL A 320 -26.48 -20.90 -18.53
C VAL A 320 -26.83 -21.54 -17.18
N SER A 321 -26.54 -22.83 -17.08
CA SER A 321 -26.77 -23.63 -15.88
C SER A 321 -25.60 -23.41 -14.87
N ASP A 322 -25.60 -22.24 -14.21
CA ASP A 322 -24.73 -21.94 -13.06
C ASP A 322 -25.55 -21.25 -11.98
N PRO A 323 -26.08 -22.03 -10.99
CA PRO A 323 -26.99 -21.50 -9.97
C PRO A 323 -26.36 -20.37 -9.15
N ASP A 324 -25.03 -20.38 -8.96
CA ASP A 324 -24.32 -19.36 -8.18
C ASP A 324 -24.34 -18.00 -8.90
N LEU A 325 -24.46 -17.98 -10.21
CA LEU A 325 -24.52 -16.75 -11.00
C LEU A 325 -25.95 -16.19 -11.15
N ALA A 326 -26.98 -16.96 -10.80
CA ALA A 326 -28.38 -16.55 -11.01
C ALA A 326 -28.75 -15.23 -10.32
N PRO A 327 -28.40 -14.96 -9.04
CA PRO A 327 -28.69 -13.69 -8.39
C PRO A 327 -27.99 -12.51 -9.07
N LEU A 328 -26.70 -12.69 -9.44
CA LEU A 328 -25.93 -11.70 -10.18
C LEU A 328 -26.59 -11.37 -11.52
N LEU A 329 -26.96 -12.38 -12.29
CA LEU A 329 -27.59 -12.19 -13.61
C LEU A 329 -28.93 -11.47 -13.49
N ALA A 330 -29.71 -11.76 -12.45
CA ALA A 330 -30.97 -11.07 -12.20
C ALA A 330 -30.74 -9.58 -11.94
N ASP A 331 -29.77 -9.25 -11.09
CA ASP A 331 -29.44 -7.87 -10.73
C ASP A 331 -28.80 -7.09 -11.92
N LEU A 332 -27.97 -7.75 -12.73
CA LEU A 332 -27.42 -7.13 -13.95
C LEU A 332 -28.53 -6.79 -14.97
N LYS A 333 -29.51 -7.71 -15.14
CA LYS A 333 -30.65 -7.51 -16.04
C LYS A 333 -31.64 -6.47 -15.52
N ALA A 334 -31.69 -6.22 -14.21
CA ALA A 334 -32.54 -5.19 -13.61
C ALA A 334 -32.11 -3.74 -13.97
N GLY A 335 -30.91 -3.56 -14.52
CA GLY A 335 -30.39 -2.28 -14.98
C GLY A 335 -29.60 -1.51 -13.92
N ASN A 336 -29.08 -0.34 -14.29
CA ASN A 336 -28.18 0.48 -13.45
C ASN A 336 -26.97 -0.31 -12.92
N ALA A 337 -26.43 -1.17 -13.75
CA ALA A 337 -25.30 -2.00 -13.43
C ALA A 337 -24.01 -1.51 -14.11
N ILE A 338 -22.86 -1.81 -13.48
CA ILE A 338 -21.53 -1.49 -13.99
C ILE A 338 -20.60 -2.66 -13.75
N VAL A 339 -19.72 -2.93 -14.73
CA VAL A 339 -18.69 -3.95 -14.64
C VAL A 339 -17.33 -3.28 -14.56
N VAL A 340 -16.58 -3.57 -13.50
CA VAL A 340 -15.26 -3.00 -13.23
C VAL A 340 -14.19 -4.09 -13.36
N THR A 341 -13.06 -3.77 -13.99
CA THR A 341 -11.90 -4.67 -14.07
C THR A 341 -10.66 -4.01 -13.50
N GLY A 342 -9.71 -4.82 -13.05
CA GLY A 342 -8.37 -4.36 -12.69
C GLY A 342 -7.40 -4.36 -13.88
N PRO A 343 -6.29 -3.63 -13.78
CA PRO A 343 -5.25 -3.61 -14.83
C PRO A 343 -4.55 -4.95 -15.00
N GLN A 344 -4.63 -5.83 -14.02
CA GLN A 344 -4.04 -7.17 -14.03
C GLN A 344 -5.02 -8.27 -14.46
N ALA A 345 -6.27 -7.91 -14.78
CA ALA A 345 -7.23 -8.85 -15.35
C ALA A 345 -6.77 -9.31 -16.74
N SER A 346 -7.12 -10.54 -17.12
CA SER A 346 -6.75 -11.06 -18.44
C SER A 346 -7.28 -10.18 -19.58
N PRO A 347 -6.64 -10.15 -20.74
CA PRO A 347 -7.16 -9.44 -21.91
C PRO A 347 -8.59 -9.86 -22.27
N TYR A 348 -8.93 -11.14 -22.07
CA TYR A 348 -10.29 -11.64 -22.25
C TYR A 348 -11.29 -10.97 -21.29
N VAL A 349 -10.97 -10.94 -19.98
CA VAL A 349 -11.83 -10.33 -18.96
C VAL A 349 -12.01 -8.83 -19.21
N GLN A 350 -10.95 -8.12 -19.61
CA GLN A 350 -11.04 -6.69 -19.93
C GLN A 350 -11.96 -6.42 -21.12
N ALA A 351 -11.80 -7.19 -22.21
CA ALA A 351 -12.64 -7.07 -23.40
C ALA A 351 -14.11 -7.46 -23.12
N ALA A 352 -14.31 -8.53 -22.36
CA ALA A 352 -15.63 -8.99 -21.95
C ALA A 352 -16.35 -7.96 -21.05
N ALA A 353 -15.65 -7.34 -20.11
CA ALA A 353 -16.21 -6.27 -19.29
C ALA A 353 -16.62 -5.05 -20.12
N ALA A 354 -15.84 -4.69 -21.13
CA ALA A 354 -16.19 -3.62 -22.06
C ALA A 354 -17.50 -3.96 -22.84
N GLN A 355 -17.63 -5.20 -23.32
CA GLN A 355 -18.88 -5.67 -23.99
C GLN A 355 -20.07 -5.68 -23.02
N LEU A 356 -19.88 -6.17 -21.78
CA LEU A 356 -20.94 -6.16 -20.78
C LEU A 356 -21.39 -4.73 -20.47
N ASN A 357 -20.46 -3.82 -20.24
CA ASN A 357 -20.77 -2.40 -19.99
C ASN A 357 -21.53 -1.76 -21.15
N GLN A 358 -21.17 -2.10 -22.41
CA GLN A 358 -21.89 -1.63 -23.58
C GLN A 358 -23.33 -2.18 -23.63
N LYS A 359 -23.53 -3.48 -23.40
CA LYS A 359 -24.85 -4.11 -23.36
C LYS A 359 -25.73 -3.56 -22.24
N LEU A 360 -25.15 -3.25 -21.08
CA LEU A 360 -25.82 -2.71 -19.90
C LEU A 360 -26.13 -1.22 -20.02
N GLY A 361 -25.58 -0.50 -21.01
CA GLY A 361 -25.62 0.96 -21.06
C GLY A 361 -24.96 1.56 -19.80
N ALA A 362 -23.91 0.92 -19.30
CA ALA A 362 -23.29 1.25 -18.04
C ALA A 362 -22.72 2.68 -18.01
N PRO A 363 -22.72 3.37 -16.85
CA PRO A 363 -22.17 4.71 -16.72
C PRO A 363 -20.63 4.71 -16.72
N VAL A 364 -20.05 4.36 -17.87
CA VAL A 364 -18.61 4.32 -18.12
C VAL A 364 -18.23 5.34 -19.17
N ARG A 365 -17.22 6.13 -18.88
CA ARG A 365 -16.63 7.07 -19.84
C ARG A 365 -15.26 6.53 -20.27
N MET A 366 -15.05 6.31 -21.56
CA MET A 366 -13.75 5.95 -22.10
C MET A 366 -12.94 7.21 -22.37
N ILE A 367 -11.67 7.24 -21.98
CA ILE A 367 -10.73 8.32 -22.25
C ILE A 367 -9.47 7.78 -22.91
N ALA A 368 -8.74 8.65 -23.63
CA ALA A 368 -7.43 8.28 -24.14
C ALA A 368 -6.46 7.99 -22.98
N PRO A 369 -5.44 7.13 -23.17
CA PRO A 369 -4.38 6.92 -22.18
C PRO A 369 -3.73 8.25 -21.79
N LEU A 370 -3.56 8.46 -20.48
CA LEU A 370 -3.06 9.72 -19.93
C LEU A 370 -1.54 9.73 -19.79
N GLU A 371 -0.95 8.57 -19.62
CA GLU A 371 0.46 8.43 -19.30
C GLU A 371 1.34 8.73 -20.54
N ILE A 372 2.53 9.23 -20.29
CA ILE A 372 3.53 9.45 -21.33
C ILE A 372 3.95 8.09 -21.89
N ALA A 373 3.75 7.91 -23.18
CA ALA A 373 4.18 6.72 -23.87
C ALA A 373 5.72 6.73 -24.06
N GLY A 374 6.36 5.60 -23.76
CA GLY A 374 7.77 5.37 -24.07
C GLY A 374 7.93 4.80 -25.48
N ASP A 375 9.16 4.83 -26.02
CA ASP A 375 9.55 4.13 -27.24
C ASP A 375 9.82 2.63 -26.97
N GLY A 376 9.88 2.23 -25.71
CA GLY A 376 10.05 0.86 -25.25
C GLY A 376 9.97 0.76 -23.72
N ASP A 377 9.97 -0.49 -23.24
CA ASP A 377 10.05 -0.85 -21.82
C ASP A 377 11.50 -1.15 -21.38
N LEU A 378 11.67 -1.59 -20.14
CA LEU A 378 12.98 -1.97 -19.59
C LEU A 378 13.64 -3.11 -20.38
N LYS A 379 12.86 -4.08 -20.89
CA LYS A 379 13.39 -5.19 -21.68
C LYS A 379 13.93 -4.69 -23.03
N ALA A 380 13.19 -3.79 -23.68
CA ALA A 380 13.63 -3.14 -24.90
C ALA A 380 14.89 -2.31 -24.68
N LEU A 381 14.97 -1.56 -23.55
CA LEU A 381 16.18 -0.81 -23.17
C LEU A 381 17.40 -1.72 -23.05
N VAL A 382 17.30 -2.83 -22.28
CA VAL A 382 18.39 -3.79 -22.11
C VAL A 382 18.85 -4.35 -23.46
N GLY A 383 17.90 -4.69 -24.34
CA GLY A 383 18.19 -5.12 -25.71
C GLY A 383 18.87 -4.05 -26.55
N ASP A 384 18.45 -2.79 -26.44
CA ASP A 384 19.05 -1.67 -27.18
C ASP A 384 20.46 -1.33 -26.68
N ILE A 385 20.72 -1.43 -25.38
CA ILE A 385 22.07 -1.30 -24.81
C ILE A 385 22.97 -2.44 -25.29
N GLY A 386 22.48 -3.69 -25.23
CA GLY A 386 23.21 -4.86 -25.67
C GLY A 386 23.59 -4.80 -27.16
N ALA A 387 22.75 -4.18 -27.99
CA ALA A 387 23.00 -3.95 -29.40
C ALA A 387 23.81 -2.67 -29.72
N GLY A 388 24.26 -1.93 -28.71
CA GLY A 388 24.99 -0.67 -28.88
C GLY A 388 24.15 0.49 -29.43
N ARG A 389 22.81 0.38 -29.41
CA ARG A 389 21.91 1.45 -29.86
C ARG A 389 21.74 2.55 -28.81
N ILE A 390 21.97 2.24 -27.55
CA ILE A 390 22.04 3.20 -26.45
C ILE A 390 23.42 3.14 -25.82
N GLU A 391 24.07 4.28 -25.78
CA GLU A 391 25.43 4.47 -25.24
C GLU A 391 25.45 5.32 -23.96
N THR A 392 24.52 6.28 -23.87
CA THR A 392 24.32 7.16 -22.70
C THR A 392 22.86 7.10 -22.27
N LEU A 393 22.64 6.96 -20.96
CA LEU A 393 21.30 6.82 -20.37
C LEU A 393 21.13 7.77 -19.19
N LEU A 394 20.05 8.54 -19.19
CA LEU A 394 19.51 9.23 -18.02
C LEU A 394 18.40 8.37 -17.41
N VAL A 395 18.55 7.98 -16.14
CA VAL A 395 17.52 7.27 -15.36
C VAL A 395 16.94 8.24 -14.35
N SER A 396 15.62 8.40 -14.32
CA SER A 396 14.96 9.31 -13.39
C SER A 396 13.77 8.68 -12.69
N GLY A 397 13.76 8.76 -11.34
CA GLY A 397 12.63 8.39 -10.51
C GLY A 397 12.32 6.89 -10.45
N VAL A 398 13.21 6.03 -10.93
CA VAL A 398 13.08 4.57 -10.91
C VAL A 398 14.41 3.90 -10.57
N ASP A 399 14.34 2.76 -9.88
CA ASP A 399 15.50 1.88 -9.61
C ASP A 399 15.37 0.57 -10.40
N PRO A 400 15.77 0.53 -11.69
CA PRO A 400 15.66 -0.66 -12.51
C PRO A 400 16.55 -1.82 -12.05
N VAL A 401 17.60 -1.56 -11.29
CA VAL A 401 18.45 -2.61 -10.71
C VAL A 401 17.69 -3.38 -9.62
N HIS A 402 16.93 -2.67 -8.79
CA HIS A 402 16.12 -3.29 -7.72
C HIS A 402 14.83 -3.94 -8.27
N ALA A 403 14.15 -3.25 -9.19
CA ALA A 403 12.83 -3.64 -9.66
C ALA A 403 12.83 -4.48 -10.97
N ALA A 404 14.01 -4.96 -11.42
CA ALA A 404 14.11 -5.77 -12.62
C ALA A 404 13.38 -7.12 -12.46
N PRO A 405 12.68 -7.60 -13.49
CA PRO A 405 12.18 -8.97 -13.51
C PRO A 405 13.32 -9.98 -13.43
N ALA A 406 13.09 -11.10 -12.72
CA ALA A 406 14.03 -12.19 -12.67
C ALA A 406 14.40 -12.65 -14.10
N GLY A 407 15.69 -12.86 -14.35
CA GLY A 407 16.22 -13.27 -15.65
C GLY A 407 16.52 -12.13 -16.64
N LEU A 408 16.22 -10.87 -16.29
CA LEU A 408 16.67 -9.71 -17.07
C LEU A 408 17.93 -9.12 -16.42
N ASP A 409 19.09 -9.30 -17.08
CA ASP A 409 20.38 -8.82 -16.56
C ASP A 409 20.57 -7.31 -16.80
N VAL A 410 19.92 -6.52 -15.98
CA VAL A 410 19.97 -5.05 -16.04
C VAL A 410 21.35 -4.53 -15.62
N VAL A 411 21.99 -5.15 -14.62
CA VAL A 411 23.29 -4.70 -14.10
C VAL A 411 24.36 -4.77 -15.19
N SER A 412 24.49 -5.93 -15.87
CA SER A 412 25.44 -6.07 -16.96
C SER A 412 25.13 -5.15 -18.15
N ALA A 413 23.85 -4.84 -18.39
CA ALA A 413 23.51 -3.88 -19.43
C ALA A 413 23.95 -2.46 -19.04
N LEU A 414 23.61 -1.99 -17.85
CA LEU A 414 23.93 -0.63 -17.40
C LEU A 414 25.44 -0.38 -17.30
N THR A 415 26.22 -1.38 -16.92
CA THR A 415 27.70 -1.27 -16.84
C THR A 415 28.40 -1.19 -18.20
N ARG A 416 27.71 -1.50 -19.31
CA ARG A 416 28.22 -1.32 -20.69
C ARG A 416 28.07 0.10 -21.22
N LEU A 417 27.27 0.92 -20.57
CA LEU A 417 27.02 2.30 -20.99
C LEU A 417 28.31 3.15 -20.89
N LYS A 418 28.53 4.03 -21.84
CA LYS A 418 29.59 5.05 -21.78
C LYS A 418 29.34 6.04 -20.66
N ALA A 419 28.05 6.40 -20.44
CA ALA A 419 27.63 7.23 -19.32
C ALA A 419 26.24 6.80 -18.83
N LEU A 420 26.14 6.58 -17.53
CA LEU A 420 24.90 6.39 -16.80
C LEU A 420 24.72 7.60 -15.88
N LEU A 421 23.66 8.37 -16.11
CA LEU A 421 23.27 9.52 -15.31
C LEU A 421 22.03 9.11 -14.51
N HIS A 422 22.08 9.28 -13.20
CA HIS A 422 20.98 8.95 -12.31
C HIS A 422 20.40 10.20 -11.65
N HIS A 423 19.07 10.27 -11.57
CA HIS A 423 18.32 11.30 -10.89
C HIS A 423 17.28 10.66 -9.98
N GLY A 424 17.43 10.82 -8.66
CA GLY A 424 16.55 10.16 -7.69
C GLY A 424 16.66 10.72 -6.27
N LEU A 425 15.69 10.40 -5.42
CA LEU A 425 15.67 10.85 -4.02
C LEU A 425 16.78 10.20 -3.18
N HIS A 426 17.22 9.00 -3.55
CA HIS A 426 18.16 8.19 -2.78
C HIS A 426 19.34 7.74 -3.64
N LEU A 427 20.42 7.38 -2.97
CA LEU A 427 21.53 6.63 -3.57
C LEU A 427 21.19 5.14 -3.59
N ASP A 428 20.23 4.78 -4.45
CA ASP A 428 19.69 3.42 -4.62
C ASP A 428 20.68 2.47 -5.35
N ALA A 429 20.21 1.29 -5.72
CA ALA A 429 21.04 0.30 -6.39
C ALA A 429 21.49 0.77 -7.79
N THR A 430 20.65 1.47 -8.53
CA THR A 430 20.99 2.05 -9.84
C THR A 430 21.98 3.22 -9.69
N ALA A 431 21.76 4.09 -8.70
CA ALA A 431 22.65 5.21 -8.41
C ALA A 431 24.09 4.77 -8.12
N LYS A 432 24.27 3.62 -7.47
CA LYS A 432 25.60 3.04 -7.16
C LYS A 432 26.39 2.63 -8.41
N LEU A 433 25.71 2.38 -9.52
CA LEU A 433 26.35 2.07 -10.81
C LEU A 433 26.53 3.33 -11.66
N ALA A 434 25.94 4.45 -11.27
CA ALA A 434 25.91 5.66 -12.08
C ALA A 434 27.26 6.40 -12.09
N HIS A 435 27.63 6.95 -13.25
CA HIS A 435 28.77 7.85 -13.38
C HIS A 435 28.48 9.21 -12.75
N TRP A 436 27.21 9.63 -12.80
CA TRP A 436 26.73 10.84 -12.17
C TRP A 436 25.40 10.58 -11.47
N HIS A 437 25.24 11.14 -10.30
CA HIS A 437 23.98 11.17 -9.58
C HIS A 437 23.63 12.62 -9.21
N ALA A 438 22.43 13.04 -9.58
CA ALA A 438 21.81 14.28 -9.16
C ALA A 438 20.63 13.99 -8.21
N PRO A 439 20.59 14.60 -7.02
CA PRO A 439 19.45 14.45 -6.11
C PRO A 439 18.16 15.01 -6.74
N ALA A 440 17.07 14.24 -6.64
CA ALA A 440 15.75 14.72 -7.02
C ALA A 440 15.10 15.52 -5.90
N THR A 441 14.29 16.53 -6.27
CA THR A 441 13.42 17.23 -5.33
C THR A 441 12.26 16.34 -4.90
N HIS A 442 11.85 16.46 -3.65
CA HIS A 442 10.58 15.89 -3.19
C HIS A 442 9.40 16.73 -3.72
N TYR A 443 8.22 16.15 -3.92
CA TYR A 443 7.07 16.89 -4.49
C TYR A 443 6.64 18.10 -3.65
N LEU A 444 6.92 18.13 -2.36
CA LEU A 444 6.69 19.27 -1.48
C LEU A 444 7.76 20.38 -1.62
N GLU A 445 8.80 20.14 -2.40
CA GLU A 445 9.89 21.08 -2.71
C GLU A 445 9.91 21.48 -4.20
N ALA A 446 9.02 20.91 -5.02
CA ALA A 446 9.12 20.97 -6.47
C ALA A 446 7.94 21.69 -7.12
N TRP A 447 8.19 22.40 -8.22
CA TRP A 447 7.17 22.75 -9.17
C TRP A 447 7.04 21.65 -10.23
N SER A 448 5.80 21.19 -10.43
CA SER A 448 5.44 20.24 -11.47
C SER A 448 3.93 20.30 -11.72
N ASP A 449 3.44 19.38 -12.54
CA ASP A 449 2.02 19.13 -12.78
C ASP A 449 1.77 17.63 -13.03
N GLY A 450 0.53 17.23 -13.06
CA GLY A 450 0.14 15.86 -13.37
C GLY A 450 -1.35 15.75 -13.61
N LEU A 451 -1.79 14.61 -14.12
CA LEU A 451 -3.19 14.33 -14.37
C LEU A 451 -3.74 13.36 -13.33
N ALA A 452 -4.97 13.60 -12.87
CA ALA A 452 -5.75 12.63 -12.12
C ALA A 452 -6.24 11.50 -13.05
N TYR A 453 -6.82 10.45 -12.46
CA TYR A 453 -7.33 9.29 -13.19
C TYR A 453 -8.36 9.60 -14.29
N ASP A 454 -9.03 10.74 -14.21
CA ASP A 454 -10.05 11.20 -15.16
C ASP A 454 -9.51 12.23 -16.17
N GLY A 455 -8.21 12.54 -16.10
CA GLY A 455 -7.53 13.52 -16.94
C GLY A 455 -7.55 14.95 -16.42
N SER A 456 -8.17 15.21 -15.26
CA SER A 456 -8.13 16.54 -14.63
C SER A 456 -6.71 16.89 -14.20
N ALA A 457 -6.24 18.07 -14.55
CA ALA A 457 -4.89 18.52 -14.22
C ALA A 457 -4.79 19.06 -12.80
N GLY A 458 -3.78 18.57 -12.06
CA GLY A 458 -3.35 19.06 -10.77
C GLY A 458 -2.03 19.78 -10.87
N LEU A 459 -1.91 20.92 -10.16
CA LEU A 459 -0.63 21.60 -10.01
C LEU A 459 0.11 21.09 -8.78
N ILE A 460 1.39 20.82 -8.95
CA ILE A 460 2.31 20.50 -7.87
C ILE A 460 3.10 21.77 -7.57
N GLN A 461 2.82 22.40 -6.43
CA GLN A 461 3.52 23.58 -5.96
C GLN A 461 4.31 23.28 -4.70
N PRO A 462 5.55 23.80 -4.58
CA PRO A 462 6.36 23.58 -3.39
C PRO A 462 5.78 24.31 -2.17
N LEU A 463 5.95 23.70 -0.99
CA LEU A 463 5.66 24.35 0.28
C LEU A 463 6.91 24.98 0.90
N ILE A 464 8.07 24.48 0.52
CA ILE A 464 9.38 24.91 1.00
C ILE A 464 10.37 24.92 -0.16
N ALA A 465 11.45 25.65 -0.02
CA ALA A 465 12.61 25.50 -0.87
C ALA A 465 13.23 24.10 -0.69
N PRO A 466 13.94 23.57 -1.68
CA PRO A 466 14.64 22.31 -1.54
C PRO A 466 15.53 22.28 -0.30
N LEU A 467 15.44 21.19 0.48
CA LEU A 467 16.25 20.99 1.69
C LEU A 467 17.72 20.69 1.38
N TYR A 468 17.97 20.20 0.17
CA TYR A 468 19.29 19.78 -0.29
C TYR A 468 19.57 20.36 -1.68
N ASP A 469 20.77 20.13 -2.21
CA ASP A 469 21.16 20.48 -3.58
C ASP A 469 20.44 19.52 -4.57
N SER A 470 19.14 19.72 -4.72
CA SER A 470 18.26 18.84 -5.47
C SER A 470 17.47 19.60 -6.53
N HIS A 471 17.24 18.94 -7.66
CA HIS A 471 16.65 19.50 -8.86
C HIS A 471 15.49 18.67 -9.38
N THR A 472 14.64 19.25 -10.22
CA THR A 472 13.50 18.59 -10.82
C THR A 472 13.89 17.88 -12.12
N LEU A 473 13.12 16.87 -12.53
CA LEU A 473 13.28 16.27 -13.86
C LEU A 473 13.02 17.29 -14.97
N HIS A 474 12.19 18.30 -14.74
CA HIS A 474 11.91 19.36 -15.69
C HIS A 474 13.17 20.17 -16.03
N GLU A 475 13.97 20.51 -15.02
CA GLU A 475 15.25 21.21 -15.20
C GLU A 475 16.28 20.35 -15.94
N LEU A 476 16.35 19.06 -15.63
CA LEU A 476 17.24 18.14 -16.34
C LEU A 476 16.89 17.99 -17.82
N VAL A 477 15.60 17.87 -18.14
CA VAL A 477 15.13 17.75 -19.52
C VAL A 477 15.35 19.07 -20.28
N ALA A 478 15.14 20.21 -19.63
CA ALA A 478 15.45 21.52 -20.20
C ALA A 478 16.95 21.66 -20.51
N ALA A 479 17.83 21.26 -19.58
CA ALA A 479 19.27 21.28 -19.77
C ALA A 479 19.73 20.37 -20.93
N LEU A 480 19.17 19.17 -21.07
CA LEU A 480 19.39 18.33 -22.24
C LEU A 480 18.89 18.97 -23.55
N GLY A 481 17.85 19.80 -23.47
CA GLY A 481 17.37 20.65 -24.55
C GLY A 481 18.27 21.83 -24.88
N GLY A 482 19.22 22.18 -23.99
CA GLY A 482 20.16 23.30 -24.14
C GLY A 482 19.79 24.53 -23.32
N ASP A 483 18.75 24.47 -22.49
CA ASP A 483 18.39 25.54 -21.55
C ASP A 483 18.89 25.16 -20.15
N TYR A 484 20.03 25.73 -19.76
CA TYR A 484 20.71 25.42 -18.48
C TYR A 484 20.26 26.35 -17.34
N THR A 485 19.36 27.29 -17.61
CA THR A 485 18.93 28.30 -16.64
C THR A 485 17.44 28.24 -16.32
N ALA A 486 16.73 27.36 -17.00
CA ALA A 486 15.28 27.22 -16.83
C ALA A 486 14.92 26.75 -15.41
N GLY A 487 14.11 27.55 -14.71
CA GLY A 487 13.51 27.16 -13.44
C GLY A 487 12.24 26.34 -13.62
N ALA A 488 12.01 25.38 -12.72
CA ALA A 488 10.85 24.49 -12.80
C ALA A 488 9.50 25.23 -12.79
N HIS A 489 9.38 26.35 -12.05
CA HIS A 489 8.17 27.20 -12.05
C HIS A 489 7.83 27.69 -13.46
N ASP A 490 8.82 28.28 -14.16
CA ASP A 490 8.60 28.88 -15.46
C ASP A 490 8.32 27.83 -16.52
N LEU A 491 8.95 26.66 -16.41
CA LEU A 491 8.68 25.51 -17.28
C LEU A 491 7.24 25.03 -17.15
N VAL A 492 6.71 24.93 -15.91
CA VAL A 492 5.30 24.56 -15.66
C VAL A 492 4.37 25.67 -16.14
N ARG A 493 4.66 26.93 -15.79
CA ARG A 493 3.87 28.10 -16.20
C ARG A 493 3.75 28.21 -17.73
N ALA A 494 4.82 27.91 -18.46
CA ALA A 494 4.87 27.90 -19.92
C ALA A 494 3.98 26.81 -20.56
N THR A 495 3.58 25.79 -19.83
CA THR A 495 2.62 24.78 -20.30
C THR A 495 1.18 25.29 -20.22
N TRP A 496 0.87 26.09 -19.20
CA TRP A 496 -0.46 26.56 -18.86
C TRP A 496 -0.70 28.01 -19.27
N THR A 497 -0.30 28.37 -20.48
CA THR A 497 -0.40 29.73 -21.04
C THR A 497 -1.84 30.23 -21.22
N LEU A 498 -2.81 29.31 -21.21
CA LEU A 498 -4.24 29.67 -21.24
C LEU A 498 -4.75 30.29 -19.92
N LEU A 499 -3.99 30.16 -18.83
CA LEU A 499 -4.32 30.77 -17.57
C LEU A 499 -3.64 32.15 -17.48
N ASP A 500 -4.42 33.20 -17.27
CA ASP A 500 -3.90 34.46 -16.81
C ASP A 500 -3.41 34.38 -15.34
N ASP A 501 -2.89 35.44 -14.78
CA ASP A 501 -2.36 35.44 -13.41
C ASP A 501 -3.44 35.21 -12.36
N ALA A 502 -4.66 35.66 -12.60
CA ALA A 502 -5.79 35.40 -11.72
C ALA A 502 -6.21 33.89 -11.77
N GLY A 503 -6.30 33.34 -12.97
CA GLY A 503 -6.58 31.92 -13.20
C GLY A 503 -5.49 31.01 -12.64
N TRP A 504 -4.21 31.40 -12.80
CA TRP A 504 -3.09 30.70 -12.19
C TRP A 504 -3.17 30.68 -10.66
N THR A 505 -3.40 31.85 -10.06
CA THR A 505 -3.57 31.98 -8.60
C THR A 505 -4.77 31.17 -8.10
N ALA A 506 -5.88 31.15 -8.83
CA ALA A 506 -7.05 30.35 -8.50
C ALA A 506 -6.74 28.86 -8.58
N ALA A 507 -6.02 28.40 -9.62
CA ALA A 507 -5.61 27.00 -9.78
C ALA A 507 -4.66 26.55 -8.66
N LEU A 508 -3.72 27.39 -8.23
CA LEU A 508 -2.82 27.12 -7.10
C LEU A 508 -3.61 26.98 -5.79
N LYS A 509 -4.58 27.86 -5.53
CA LYS A 509 -5.43 27.78 -4.34
C LYS A 509 -6.33 26.53 -4.33
N ALA A 510 -6.83 26.14 -5.50
CA ALA A 510 -7.67 24.96 -5.66
C ALA A 510 -6.87 23.65 -5.73
N GLY A 511 -5.57 23.70 -6.07
CA GLY A 511 -4.72 22.54 -6.34
C GLY A 511 -5.11 21.79 -7.62
N ARG A 512 -5.92 22.40 -8.49
CA ARG A 512 -6.38 21.83 -9.76
C ARG A 512 -6.63 22.91 -10.78
N ILE A 513 -6.57 22.54 -12.06
CA ILE A 513 -6.99 23.39 -13.18
C ILE A 513 -8.38 22.95 -13.61
N GLU A 514 -9.33 23.85 -13.61
CA GLU A 514 -10.71 23.56 -13.98
C GLU A 514 -10.84 23.23 -15.48
N ASN A 515 -11.87 22.44 -15.81
CA ASN A 515 -12.25 22.06 -17.19
C ASN A 515 -11.15 21.34 -17.97
N THR A 516 -10.24 20.63 -17.28
CA THR A 516 -9.15 19.87 -17.91
C THR A 516 -9.41 18.37 -17.98
N ALA A 517 -10.53 17.85 -17.44
CA ALA A 517 -10.88 16.44 -17.51
C ALA A 517 -10.80 15.93 -18.96
N ALA A 518 -10.24 14.73 -19.15
CA ALA A 518 -10.03 14.17 -20.47
C ALA A 518 -11.34 14.02 -21.26
N ALA A 519 -11.31 14.36 -22.53
CA ALA A 519 -12.45 14.20 -23.41
C ALA A 519 -12.85 12.73 -23.54
N ARG A 520 -14.15 12.47 -23.72
CA ARG A 520 -14.65 11.13 -24.04
C ARG A 520 -14.16 10.73 -25.43
N VAL A 521 -13.66 9.50 -25.53
CA VAL A 521 -13.34 8.85 -26.81
C VAL A 521 -14.32 7.69 -27.07
N ALA A 522 -14.45 7.31 -28.33
CA ALA A 522 -15.27 6.14 -28.69
C ALA A 522 -14.67 4.88 -28.03
N PRO A 523 -15.50 4.00 -27.44
CA PRO A 523 -15.01 2.72 -26.99
C PRO A 523 -14.46 1.92 -28.20
N PRO A 524 -13.37 1.17 -28.03
CA PRO A 524 -12.91 0.27 -29.06
C PRO A 524 -14.00 -0.76 -29.37
N ALA A 525 -14.10 -1.20 -30.61
CA ALA A 525 -14.91 -2.38 -30.93
C ALA A 525 -14.24 -3.59 -30.25
N PRO A 526 -14.85 -4.20 -29.23
CA PRO A 526 -14.16 -5.22 -28.46
C PRO A 526 -14.15 -6.54 -29.24
N ALA A 527 -13.03 -6.83 -29.89
CA ALA A 527 -12.74 -8.21 -30.33
C ALA A 527 -12.40 -8.99 -29.04
N LEU A 528 -13.15 -10.06 -28.74
CA LEU A 528 -12.81 -10.96 -27.65
C LEU A 528 -11.62 -11.82 -28.08
N PRO A 529 -10.51 -11.78 -27.31
CA PRO A 529 -9.45 -12.79 -27.44
C PRO A 529 -10.00 -14.19 -27.14
N ALA A 530 -9.24 -15.22 -27.46
CA ALA A 530 -9.59 -16.56 -26.99
C ALA A 530 -9.47 -16.60 -25.47
N PRO A 531 -10.43 -17.22 -24.74
CA PRO A 531 -10.34 -17.40 -23.32
C PRO A 531 -9.15 -18.32 -22.97
N ALA A 532 -8.55 -18.09 -21.81
CA ALA A 532 -7.48 -18.95 -21.33
C ALA A 532 -8.00 -20.38 -21.09
N THR A 533 -7.18 -21.36 -21.44
CA THR A 533 -7.49 -22.77 -21.16
C THR A 533 -7.22 -23.03 -19.66
N GLN A 534 -8.14 -23.71 -19.00
CA GLN A 534 -7.94 -24.11 -17.61
C GLN A 534 -6.72 -25.02 -17.46
N SER A 535 -5.84 -24.70 -16.53
CA SER A 535 -4.69 -25.53 -16.20
C SER A 535 -5.00 -26.46 -15.03
N GLY A 536 -4.37 -27.66 -15.03
CA GLY A 536 -4.33 -28.52 -13.86
C GLY A 536 -3.24 -28.07 -12.86
N GLY A 537 -3.35 -28.50 -11.59
CA GLY A 537 -2.32 -28.25 -10.59
C GLY A 537 -2.46 -26.90 -9.84
N ILE A 538 -1.34 -26.45 -9.25
CA ILE A 538 -1.25 -25.23 -8.49
C ILE A 538 -0.93 -24.07 -9.42
N GLU A 539 -1.66 -22.97 -9.27
CA GLU A 539 -1.43 -21.74 -10.01
C GLU A 539 -0.92 -20.66 -9.07
N VAL A 540 0.10 -19.92 -9.48
CA VAL A 540 0.68 -18.81 -8.74
C VAL A 540 0.26 -17.51 -9.39
N LYS A 541 -0.33 -16.59 -8.61
CA LYS A 541 -0.61 -15.22 -9.03
C LYS A 541 0.28 -14.26 -8.24
N LEU A 542 1.06 -13.46 -8.97
CA LEU A 542 1.83 -12.38 -8.38
C LEU A 542 0.93 -11.16 -8.22
N VAL A 543 0.94 -10.57 -7.03
CA VAL A 543 0.18 -9.35 -6.71
C VAL A 543 1.11 -8.31 -6.12
N PRO A 544 0.89 -7.01 -6.42
CA PRO A 544 1.70 -5.95 -5.82
C PRO A 544 1.41 -5.84 -4.33
N ASP A 545 2.45 -5.58 -3.54
CA ASP A 545 2.27 -5.18 -2.13
C ASP A 545 1.49 -3.86 -2.09
N PRO A 546 0.49 -3.71 -1.18
CA PRO A 546 -0.35 -2.52 -1.14
C PRO A 546 0.41 -1.23 -0.79
N TYR A 547 1.57 -1.33 -0.13
CA TYR A 547 2.35 -0.18 0.34
C TYR A 547 3.67 -0.02 -0.41
N PHE A 548 4.40 -1.10 -0.65
CA PHE A 548 5.69 -1.03 -1.34
C PHE A 548 5.54 -0.91 -2.85
N ARG A 549 4.43 -1.35 -3.38
CA ARG A 549 4.11 -1.34 -4.80
C ARG A 549 5.11 -2.21 -5.59
N ASP A 550 5.88 -1.60 -6.48
CA ASP A 550 6.98 -2.20 -7.24
C ASP A 550 8.35 -2.04 -6.54
N GLY A 551 8.36 -1.64 -5.28
CA GLY A 551 9.55 -1.32 -4.49
C GLY A 551 9.82 0.18 -4.35
N ALA A 552 9.10 1.05 -5.08
CA ALA A 552 9.32 2.49 -5.07
C ALA A 552 9.17 3.11 -3.67
N TYR A 553 8.30 2.56 -2.83
CA TYR A 553 8.05 3.06 -1.47
C TYR A 553 8.71 2.22 -0.36
N ALA A 554 9.53 1.22 -0.72
CA ALA A 554 10.23 0.39 0.25
C ALA A 554 11.18 1.17 1.20
N PRO A 555 11.81 2.29 0.79
CA PRO A 555 12.60 3.11 1.70
C PRO A 555 11.79 3.80 2.80
N ASN A 556 10.47 3.93 2.65
CA ASN A 556 9.62 4.61 3.63
C ASN A 556 9.38 3.72 4.85
N LEU A 557 10.05 4.02 5.96
CA LEU A 557 10.01 3.24 7.19
C LEU A 557 8.60 3.08 7.80
N PRO A 558 7.76 4.11 7.93
CA PRO A 558 6.39 3.96 8.40
C PRO A 558 5.56 2.94 7.61
N LEU A 559 5.76 2.84 6.30
CA LEU A 559 5.05 1.85 5.47
C LEU A 559 5.54 0.41 5.71
N ASN A 560 6.78 0.23 6.16
CA ASN A 560 7.31 -1.07 6.55
C ASN A 560 6.65 -1.57 7.86
N GLU A 561 6.40 -0.67 8.80
CA GLU A 561 5.80 -0.97 10.11
C GLU A 561 4.27 -1.07 10.06
N LEU A 562 3.65 -0.53 9.01
CA LEU A 562 2.20 -0.55 8.87
C LEU A 562 1.70 -1.93 8.45
N ALA A 563 0.78 -2.50 9.22
CA ALA A 563 0.15 -3.78 8.92
C ALA A 563 -0.63 -3.75 7.60
N ARG A 564 -0.42 -4.75 6.72
CA ARG A 564 -1.18 -4.89 5.46
C ARG A 564 -2.66 -5.06 5.77
N PRO A 565 -3.55 -4.53 4.93
CA PRO A 565 -4.98 -4.48 5.24
C PRO A 565 -5.62 -5.86 5.45
N LEU A 566 -5.23 -6.86 4.70
CA LEU A 566 -5.81 -8.21 4.75
C LEU A 566 -4.97 -9.16 5.62
N THR A 567 -3.69 -9.30 5.32
CA THR A 567 -2.80 -10.27 5.97
C THR A 567 -2.34 -9.86 7.35
N LYS A 568 -2.41 -8.55 7.68
CA LYS A 568 -1.86 -7.95 8.91
C LYS A 568 -0.34 -8.09 9.07
N LEU A 569 0.35 -8.57 8.05
CA LEU A 569 1.81 -8.68 8.05
C LEU A 569 2.46 -7.30 8.00
N VAL A 570 3.63 -7.20 8.63
CA VAL A 570 4.54 -6.05 8.64
C VAL A 570 5.92 -6.49 8.19
N TRP A 571 6.75 -5.59 7.67
CA TRP A 571 8.15 -5.79 7.25
C TRP A 571 8.37 -6.82 6.13
N GLY A 572 7.71 -7.93 6.19
CA GLY A 572 7.91 -9.04 5.26
C GLY A 572 6.81 -9.16 4.22
N ASN A 573 6.91 -10.23 3.47
CA ASN A 573 5.97 -10.64 2.46
C ASN A 573 5.70 -12.16 2.64
N ALA A 574 4.61 -12.68 2.11
CA ALA A 574 4.21 -14.07 2.27
C ALA A 574 3.62 -14.63 0.99
N ALA A 575 3.77 -15.94 0.80
CA ALA A 575 3.00 -16.71 -0.15
C ALA A 575 1.65 -17.09 0.49
N GLU A 576 0.58 -16.43 0.07
CA GLU A 576 -0.78 -16.71 0.57
C GLU A 576 -1.37 -17.93 -0.13
N MET A 577 -1.90 -18.87 0.62
CA MET A 577 -2.53 -20.08 0.08
C MET A 577 -3.64 -20.60 0.98
N ALA A 578 -4.57 -21.37 0.41
CA ALA A 578 -5.59 -22.02 1.20
C ALA A 578 -4.98 -23.10 2.13
N PRO A 579 -5.48 -23.30 3.36
CA PRO A 579 -4.98 -24.32 4.28
C PRO A 579 -4.95 -25.72 3.66
N LYS A 580 -5.95 -26.07 2.86
CA LYS A 580 -6.00 -27.35 2.13
C LYS A 580 -4.84 -27.49 1.12
N THR A 581 -4.45 -26.40 0.45
CA THR A 581 -3.31 -26.39 -0.46
C THR A 581 -2.00 -26.51 0.31
N ALA A 582 -1.86 -25.79 1.44
CA ALA A 582 -0.70 -25.88 2.31
C ALA A 582 -0.51 -27.33 2.84
N GLY A 583 -1.58 -27.96 3.29
CA GLY A 583 -1.56 -29.36 3.71
C GLY A 583 -1.16 -30.33 2.59
N ALA A 584 -1.69 -30.14 1.36
CA ALA A 584 -1.32 -30.94 0.19
C ALA A 584 0.16 -30.78 -0.22
N LEU A 585 0.78 -29.63 0.13
CA LEU A 585 2.22 -29.37 -0.05
C LEU A 585 3.07 -29.83 1.13
N GLY A 586 2.47 -30.45 2.15
CA GLY A 586 3.16 -30.88 3.38
C GLY A 586 3.58 -29.71 4.29
N LEU A 587 3.02 -28.53 4.11
CA LEU A 587 3.27 -27.39 4.99
C LEU A 587 2.43 -27.54 6.26
N LYS A 588 3.07 -27.38 7.42
CA LYS A 588 2.46 -27.49 8.74
C LYS A 588 2.25 -26.10 9.32
N ASP A 589 1.17 -25.90 10.06
CA ASP A 589 0.88 -24.66 10.78
C ASP A 589 0.94 -24.84 12.30
N ALA A 590 1.01 -23.72 13.02
CA ALA A 590 1.06 -23.72 14.48
C ALA A 590 -0.28 -24.17 15.09
N ASP A 591 -1.40 -23.96 14.42
CA ASP A 591 -2.73 -24.31 14.92
C ASP A 591 -2.89 -25.82 15.00
N GLU A 592 -2.29 -26.59 14.08
CA GLU A 592 -2.23 -28.06 14.18
C GLU A 592 -1.42 -28.50 15.40
N VAL A 593 -0.31 -27.85 15.70
CA VAL A 593 0.48 -28.13 16.90
C VAL A 593 -0.34 -27.83 18.15
N TYR A 594 -1.06 -26.72 18.19
CA TYR A 594 -1.91 -26.35 19.32
C TYR A 594 -3.11 -27.29 19.45
N THR A 595 -3.72 -27.68 18.35
CA THR A 595 -4.88 -28.57 18.32
C THR A 595 -4.51 -29.97 18.81
N TYR A 596 -3.48 -30.59 18.27
CA TYR A 596 -3.18 -31.98 18.56
C TYR A 596 -2.27 -32.17 19.79
N ILE A 597 -1.16 -31.47 19.87
CA ILE A 597 -0.25 -31.54 21.00
C ILE A 597 -0.84 -30.82 22.21
N GLY A 598 -1.30 -29.58 22.02
CA GLY A 598 -1.95 -28.80 23.05
C GLY A 598 -3.23 -29.47 23.57
N GLY A 599 -4.04 -30.03 22.68
CA GLY A 599 -5.25 -30.77 23.02
C GLY A 599 -4.97 -32.07 23.85
N ALA A 600 -3.91 -32.81 23.52
CA ALA A 600 -3.50 -33.96 24.31
C ALA A 600 -3.09 -33.57 25.74
N PHE A 601 -2.39 -32.46 25.91
CA PHE A 601 -2.10 -31.92 27.22
C PHE A 601 -3.34 -31.35 27.91
N GLY A 602 -4.25 -30.73 27.17
CA GLY A 602 -5.53 -30.25 27.69
C GLY A 602 -6.35 -31.38 28.32
N ALA A 603 -6.34 -32.58 27.71
CA ALA A 603 -6.95 -33.78 28.27
C ALA A 603 -6.16 -34.29 29.49
N ALA A 604 -4.83 -34.34 29.41
CA ALA A 604 -3.98 -34.83 30.49
C ALA A 604 -4.08 -34.01 31.78
N VAL A 605 -4.15 -32.68 31.70
CA VAL A 605 -4.27 -31.80 32.89
C VAL A 605 -5.64 -31.90 33.56
N GLN A 606 -6.62 -32.59 32.95
CA GLN A 606 -7.93 -32.87 33.51
C GLN A 606 -8.03 -34.32 34.02
N ASP A 607 -7.07 -35.18 33.72
CA ASP A 607 -7.07 -36.60 34.15
C ASP A 607 -6.75 -36.68 35.67
N PRO A 608 -7.62 -37.37 36.47
CA PRO A 608 -7.43 -37.48 37.92
C PRO A 608 -6.11 -38.14 38.34
N ALA A 609 -5.65 -39.17 37.59
CA ALA A 609 -4.40 -39.87 37.90
C ALA A 609 -3.20 -38.96 37.60
N PHE A 610 -3.27 -38.17 36.54
CA PHE A 610 -2.23 -37.23 36.15
C PHE A 610 -2.15 -36.06 37.15
N ILE A 611 -3.31 -35.51 37.57
CA ILE A 611 -3.41 -34.48 38.60
C ILE A 611 -2.79 -34.98 39.92
N ALA A 612 -3.11 -36.18 40.37
CA ALA A 612 -2.56 -36.75 41.58
C ALA A 612 -1.04 -36.90 41.53
N ALA A 613 -0.49 -37.28 40.37
CA ALA A 613 0.95 -37.46 40.17
C ALA A 613 1.73 -36.15 40.08
N THR A 614 1.09 -35.04 39.67
CA THR A 614 1.73 -33.71 39.50
C THR A 614 1.46 -32.74 40.65
N LYS A 615 0.58 -33.12 41.56
CA LYS A 615 0.19 -32.26 42.71
C LYS A 615 1.39 -31.92 43.59
N GLY A 616 1.55 -30.63 43.92
CA GLY A 616 2.63 -30.13 44.79
C GLY A 616 4.02 -30.10 44.13
N THR A 617 4.12 -30.38 42.82
CA THR A 617 5.40 -30.32 42.10
C THR A 617 5.79 -28.93 41.65
N GLY A 618 4.84 -27.98 41.63
CA GLY A 618 5.01 -26.66 41.07
C GLY A 618 5.47 -26.66 39.60
N LEU A 619 5.05 -27.69 38.84
CA LEU A 619 5.52 -27.92 37.50
C LEU A 619 4.72 -27.10 36.48
N VAL A 620 5.40 -26.19 35.82
CA VAL A 620 4.91 -25.44 34.67
C VAL A 620 5.90 -25.66 33.55
N VAL A 621 5.45 -26.28 32.48
CA VAL A 621 6.28 -26.65 31.32
C VAL A 621 5.97 -25.72 30.15
N ARG A 622 6.99 -25.09 29.60
CA ARG A 622 6.92 -24.33 28.35
C ARG A 622 7.46 -25.21 27.23
N LEU A 623 6.64 -25.46 26.22
CA LEU A 623 7.05 -26.11 24.98
C LEU A 623 7.26 -25.03 23.93
N ILE A 624 8.48 -24.96 23.39
CA ILE A 624 8.85 -24.06 22.31
C ILE A 624 9.20 -24.93 21.09
N GLN A 625 8.39 -24.84 20.07
CA GLN A 625 8.56 -25.63 18.85
C GLN A 625 9.03 -24.72 17.71
N THR A 626 9.75 -25.32 16.76
CA THR A 626 10.19 -24.68 15.53
C THR A 626 9.74 -25.51 14.34
N GLU A 627 9.42 -24.85 13.23
CA GLU A 627 9.05 -25.50 11.96
C GLU A 627 7.78 -26.38 12.04
N PRO A 628 6.59 -25.80 12.27
CA PRO A 628 6.29 -24.38 12.47
C PRO A 628 6.63 -23.89 13.88
N ALA A 629 6.84 -22.58 14.01
CA ALA A 629 7.01 -21.96 15.33
C ALA A 629 5.69 -22.02 16.09
N ALA A 630 5.74 -22.62 17.26
CA ALA A 630 4.58 -22.74 18.15
C ALA A 630 5.06 -22.75 19.60
N GLU A 631 4.35 -22.05 20.46
CA GLU A 631 4.67 -21.98 21.87
C GLU A 631 3.44 -22.24 22.72
N MET A 632 3.59 -23.08 23.74
CA MET A 632 2.54 -23.34 24.71
C MET A 632 3.11 -23.53 26.11
N VAL A 633 2.32 -23.15 27.11
CA VAL A 633 2.63 -23.35 28.53
C VAL A 633 1.59 -24.27 29.13
N ILE A 634 2.05 -25.38 29.72
CA ILE A 634 1.26 -26.35 30.44
C ILE A 634 1.48 -26.14 31.92
N ASP A 635 0.47 -25.65 32.63
CA ASP A 635 0.45 -25.50 34.07
C ASP A 635 -0.31 -26.68 34.67
N PHE A 636 0.44 -27.65 35.20
CA PHE A 636 -0.12 -28.88 35.73
C PHE A 636 -0.85 -28.67 37.06
N GLU A 637 -0.45 -27.69 37.84
CA GLU A 637 -1.10 -27.40 39.12
C GLU A 637 -2.34 -26.53 38.93
N GLY A 638 -2.27 -25.56 38.00
CA GLY A 638 -3.38 -24.73 37.57
C GLY A 638 -4.34 -25.42 36.59
N GLN A 639 -4.06 -26.67 36.18
CA GLN A 639 -4.86 -27.49 35.27
C GLN A 639 -5.24 -26.79 33.97
N LYS A 640 -4.30 -26.10 33.36
CA LYS A 640 -4.54 -25.34 32.12
C LYS A 640 -3.40 -25.44 31.12
N VAL A 641 -3.76 -25.34 29.85
CA VAL A 641 -2.84 -25.17 28.74
C VAL A 641 -3.12 -23.83 28.07
N VAL A 642 -2.08 -23.04 27.88
CA VAL A 642 -2.15 -21.73 27.23
C VAL A 642 -1.24 -21.77 26.00
N THR A 643 -1.75 -21.37 24.86
CA THR A 643 -1.08 -21.49 23.55
C THR A 643 -0.89 -20.12 22.91
N GLY A 644 0.12 -20.00 22.04
CA GLY A 644 0.40 -18.80 21.26
C GLY A 644 0.85 -17.62 22.11
N ASP A 645 0.60 -16.41 21.62
CA ASP A 645 1.05 -15.14 22.25
C ASP A 645 0.66 -15.01 23.74
N ALA A 646 -0.47 -15.59 24.11
CA ALA A 646 -0.90 -15.60 25.53
C ALA A 646 0.05 -16.39 26.43
N SER A 647 0.85 -17.30 25.89
CA SER A 647 1.83 -18.10 26.62
C SER A 647 3.15 -17.34 26.92
N GLU A 648 3.50 -16.34 26.11
CA GLU A 648 4.80 -15.65 26.16
C GLU A 648 5.10 -15.04 27.53
N CYS A 649 4.12 -14.41 28.15
CA CYS A 649 4.28 -13.74 29.44
C CYS A 649 4.13 -14.67 30.66
N MET A 650 3.83 -15.96 30.47
CA MET A 650 3.63 -16.89 31.59
C MET A 650 4.96 -17.38 32.16
N PRO A 651 5.13 -17.48 33.50
CA PRO A 651 6.31 -18.11 34.05
C PRO A 651 6.34 -19.61 33.79
N SER A 652 7.52 -20.18 33.62
CA SER A 652 7.70 -21.63 33.48
C SER A 652 8.85 -22.14 34.35
N SER A 653 8.71 -23.33 34.94
CA SER A 653 9.75 -23.99 35.72
C SER A 653 10.72 -24.78 34.85
N VAL A 654 10.27 -25.20 33.66
CA VAL A 654 11.00 -25.99 32.69
C VAL A 654 10.65 -25.49 31.29
N GLN A 655 11.63 -25.42 30.40
CA GLN A 655 11.44 -25.13 28.98
C GLN A 655 11.99 -26.27 28.15
N LEU A 656 11.19 -26.73 27.19
CA LEU A 656 11.56 -27.74 26.19
C LEU A 656 11.50 -27.08 24.80
N ARG A 657 12.63 -27.07 24.11
CA ARG A 657 12.73 -26.55 22.75
C ARG A 657 13.11 -27.66 21.76
N MET A 658 12.32 -27.83 20.71
CA MET A 658 12.55 -28.82 19.66
C MET A 658 11.78 -28.44 18.38
N SER A 659 12.09 -29.09 17.25
CA SER A 659 11.26 -28.94 16.06
C SER A 659 9.91 -29.64 16.24
N SER A 660 8.87 -29.19 15.55
CA SER A 660 7.53 -29.78 15.61
C SER A 660 7.54 -31.24 15.18
N ASP A 661 8.40 -31.60 14.23
CA ASP A 661 8.60 -33.01 13.84
C ASP A 661 9.20 -33.88 14.97
N ASN A 662 10.17 -33.37 15.70
CA ASN A 662 10.72 -34.07 16.85
C ASN A 662 9.71 -34.14 17.99
N SER A 663 8.90 -33.10 18.17
CA SER A 663 7.79 -33.09 19.11
C SER A 663 6.73 -34.11 18.74
N ASN A 664 6.32 -34.20 17.48
CA ASN A 664 5.39 -35.18 16.97
C ASN A 664 5.87 -36.60 17.23
N LYS A 665 7.14 -36.91 16.93
CA LYS A 665 7.77 -38.24 17.22
C LYS A 665 7.85 -38.50 18.70
N PHE A 666 8.14 -37.51 19.51
CA PHE A 666 8.24 -37.65 20.96
C PHE A 666 6.88 -38.01 21.58
N TRP A 667 5.82 -37.27 21.23
CA TRP A 667 4.46 -37.52 21.77
C TRP A 667 3.79 -38.77 21.19
N GLN A 668 4.42 -39.44 20.23
CA GLN A 668 4.06 -40.81 19.78
C GLN A 668 4.95 -41.89 20.41
N GLY A 669 5.86 -41.53 21.29
CA GLY A 669 6.81 -42.47 21.91
C GLY A 669 7.90 -42.99 20.95
N LYS A 670 8.07 -42.36 19.78
CA LYS A 670 9.04 -42.72 18.73
C LYS A 670 10.37 -42.00 18.81
N LEU A 671 10.54 -41.10 19.77
CA LEU A 671 11.78 -40.35 19.98
C LEU A 671 12.38 -40.70 21.35
N ASN A 672 13.59 -41.26 21.38
CA ASN A 672 14.32 -41.43 22.62
C ASN A 672 14.80 -40.05 23.13
N PHE A 673 14.22 -39.55 24.21
CA PHE A 673 14.42 -38.22 24.75
C PHE A 673 15.89 -37.96 25.14
N THR A 674 16.51 -38.94 25.83
CA THR A 674 17.91 -38.81 26.29
C THR A 674 18.88 -38.73 25.11
N LEU A 675 18.68 -39.57 24.12
CA LEU A 675 19.49 -39.57 22.89
C LEU A 675 19.28 -38.27 22.08
N ALA A 676 18.03 -37.79 22.00
CA ALA A 676 17.70 -36.55 21.30
C ALA A 676 18.32 -35.30 21.96
N MET A 677 18.40 -35.27 23.30
CA MET A 677 19.15 -34.26 24.04
C MET A 677 20.65 -34.32 23.75
N ALA A 678 21.25 -35.51 23.74
CA ALA A 678 22.65 -35.67 23.41
C ALA A 678 22.97 -35.23 21.98
N GLN A 679 22.05 -35.45 21.04
CA GLN A 679 22.13 -34.98 19.63
C GLN A 679 21.72 -33.53 19.43
N ARG A 680 21.40 -32.76 20.48
CA ARG A 680 20.89 -31.40 20.44
C ARG A 680 19.59 -31.20 19.65
N LYS A 681 18.85 -32.25 19.38
CA LYS A 681 17.51 -32.22 18.76
C LYS A 681 16.43 -31.66 19.72
N VAL A 682 16.67 -31.88 21.02
CA VAL A 682 15.87 -31.36 22.12
C VAL A 682 16.76 -30.58 23.06
N LYS A 683 16.37 -29.37 23.41
CA LYS A 683 17.02 -28.56 24.43
C LYS A 683 16.11 -28.45 25.64
N LEU A 684 16.68 -28.68 26.82
CA LEU A 684 15.98 -28.61 28.10
C LEU A 684 16.65 -27.56 28.98
N ASP A 685 15.91 -26.51 29.30
CA ASP A 685 16.33 -25.44 30.20
C ASP A 685 15.45 -25.44 31.46
N GLY A 686 16.02 -25.02 32.61
CA GLY A 686 15.33 -24.97 33.89
C GLY A 686 15.61 -26.16 34.82
N LYS A 687 14.65 -26.51 35.68
CA LYS A 687 14.81 -27.57 36.70
C LYS A 687 14.78 -28.99 36.09
N ARG A 688 15.91 -29.45 35.60
CA ARG A 688 16.04 -30.74 34.88
C ARG A 688 15.55 -31.96 35.69
N SER A 689 15.76 -31.98 37.00
CA SER A 689 15.28 -33.06 37.88
C SER A 689 13.76 -33.20 37.92
N VAL A 690 13.06 -32.06 37.74
CA VAL A 690 11.59 -32.03 37.71
C VAL A 690 11.08 -32.51 36.34
N ALA A 691 11.74 -32.06 35.26
CA ALA A 691 11.40 -32.49 33.90
C ALA A 691 11.56 -34.00 33.70
N LEU A 692 12.59 -34.61 34.25
CA LEU A 692 12.83 -36.04 34.14
C LEU A 692 11.77 -36.88 34.91
N LYS A 693 11.13 -36.32 35.93
CA LYS A 693 10.01 -36.97 36.66
C LYS A 693 8.72 -37.04 35.81
N LEU A 694 8.61 -36.21 34.76
CA LEU A 694 7.47 -36.28 33.81
C LEU A 694 7.53 -37.49 32.87
N LEU A 695 8.73 -37.93 32.50
CA LEU A 695 8.89 -38.99 31.48
C LEU A 695 8.07 -40.24 31.76
N PRO A 696 8.00 -40.76 33.02
CA PRO A 696 7.14 -41.89 33.31
C PRO A 696 5.64 -41.66 33.16
N LEU A 697 5.21 -40.38 33.20
CA LEU A 697 3.81 -39.97 33.12
C LEU A 697 3.34 -39.67 31.69
N THR A 698 4.23 -39.77 30.70
CA THR A 698 3.91 -39.40 29.30
C THR A 698 3.14 -40.48 28.54
N GLY A 699 3.11 -41.72 29.02
CA GLY A 699 2.42 -42.83 28.33
C GLY A 699 0.96 -42.55 27.97
N PRO A 700 0.11 -42.15 28.91
CA PRO A 700 -1.29 -41.79 28.62
C PRO A 700 -1.43 -40.62 27.63
N ILE A 701 -0.49 -39.66 27.65
CA ILE A 701 -0.48 -38.54 26.68
C ILE A 701 -0.23 -39.08 25.27
N PHE A 702 0.67 -40.07 25.11
CA PHE A 702 0.97 -40.65 23.82
C PHE A 702 -0.27 -41.32 23.22
N GLU A 703 -1.00 -42.10 24.01
CA GLU A 703 -2.23 -42.77 23.56
C GLU A 703 -3.30 -41.75 23.17
N THR A 704 -3.52 -40.73 23.98
CA THR A 704 -4.47 -39.62 23.72
C THR A 704 -4.10 -38.86 22.46
N TYR A 705 -2.82 -38.58 22.26
CA TYR A 705 -2.32 -37.88 21.09
C TYR A 705 -2.54 -38.68 19.80
N ILE A 706 -2.16 -39.95 19.80
CA ILE A 706 -2.36 -40.86 18.64
C ILE A 706 -3.87 -41.04 18.34
N ALA A 707 -4.69 -41.19 19.38
CA ALA A 707 -6.14 -41.31 19.22
C ALA A 707 -6.76 -40.05 18.61
N SER A 708 -6.31 -38.85 19.02
CA SER A 708 -6.78 -37.56 18.46
C SER A 708 -6.41 -37.41 16.98
N LEU A 709 -5.20 -37.80 16.59
CA LEU A 709 -4.78 -37.81 15.19
C LEU A 709 -5.63 -38.74 14.33
N LYS A 710 -5.90 -39.97 14.80
CA LYS A 710 -6.77 -40.93 14.12
C LYS A 710 -8.20 -40.41 13.98
N ALA A 711 -8.77 -39.88 15.05
CA ALA A 711 -10.12 -39.34 15.05
C ALA A 711 -10.30 -38.17 14.09
N ALA A 712 -9.23 -37.40 13.88
CA ALA A 712 -9.19 -36.26 12.94
C ALA A 712 -8.83 -36.69 11.50
N GLY A 713 -8.58 -37.98 11.22
CA GLY A 713 -8.15 -38.48 9.90
C GLY A 713 -6.75 -38.01 9.50
N ARG A 714 -5.88 -37.66 10.48
CA ARG A 714 -4.51 -37.20 10.27
C ARG A 714 -3.51 -38.35 10.40
N GLU A 715 -3.76 -39.43 9.67
CA GLU A 715 -2.84 -40.56 9.62
C GLU A 715 -1.48 -40.23 9.01
N ASP A 716 -1.42 -39.17 8.22
CA ASP A 716 -0.19 -38.56 7.67
C ASP A 716 0.80 -38.08 8.74
N LEU A 717 0.33 -37.76 9.94
CA LEU A 717 1.15 -37.34 11.08
C LEU A 717 1.56 -38.54 11.99
N ILE A 718 1.03 -39.71 11.78
CA ILE A 718 1.38 -40.91 12.56
C ILE A 718 2.68 -41.51 12.01
N VAL A 719 3.71 -41.61 12.89
CA VAL A 719 5.07 -42.06 12.53
C VAL A 719 5.26 -43.54 12.85
#